data_f073c62cb2eba7642487253e3c6fb019
#
_entry.id   f073c62cb2eba7642487253e3c6fb019
#
_cell.length_a   1.000
_cell.length_b   1.000
_cell.length_c   1.000
_cell.angle_alpha   90.00
_cell.angle_beta   90.00
_cell.angle_gamma   90.00
#
_symmetry.space_group_name_H-M   'P 1'
#
loop_
_entity.id
_entity.type
_entity.pdbx_description
1 polymer ?
#
loop_
_entity_poly.entity_id
_entity_poly.type
_entity_poly.pdbx_seq_one_letter_code
_entity_poly.pdbx_strand_id
1 'polypeptide(L)'
;MRKEWRGFKGNKWQTEVNLRDFIQNNYTSYDGDESFLAEPTQATDTLWGMLKELQKEERAKGGVLDMETEVVSGLTAYGAAYIGEGTKDLEKVVGLQTDKPLKRAFMPYGGIKMAEQACTTYGYEPSEKLHEIFHKYCKTHNDGVFDAYTPEMKLVRHNHILTGLPDTYGRGRIVGDYRRVALYGIDFLIQEKQNDLANMGDHEMIDEVIRLREEVSMQIKALKGLKEMAASYGFDISQPAQNAREAVQWLYFGYLGAVKTQNGAAMSVGRISTFLDIYFERDFQEGTLTEADAQELIDHLVMKFRMVKFARIPSYNQLFSGDPVWATLEVAGLGTDGRSMVTKTDFRFLHTLENMGPAPEPNLTVFYSSKLPQTFKDYAARISIETSSIQYENDDVMKPVWGDDYSICCCVSATQTGKEIQFFGARANLGKTLLYAFNGGFDEKHRIQCGPKLQKIDKEVLSGEEDYKMVRDAYETWLDWLADIYVNVLNLIHYMHDKYYYEAAEMALIDTDVRRTFATGIAGFSHVIDSLSAIKYAKVKVIRDEEGITKDFEVEGDFPKYGNDDDRADDIGIWVLKTFLEKIKRRHTYRNSEPTTSLLTITSNVVYGEATGAMPDGRAAFTPFSPGASPSYGAEQNGLVASLNSVAKIPYHWSLDGISNTQTINPDALGHSKEEQVNNLVQVMDGYFDQGAHHLNVNVFTKDKLLDAQAHPEKEEYANFTIRVSGYAVKFISLTKKQQDDVIARTCPVSYTHLRAHETGAYL
;
A
#
# COMPACT_ATOMS: atom_id res chain seq x y z
N MET A 1 -39.13 7.59 2.81
CA MET A 1 -37.88 7.77 2.06
C MET A 1 -37.41 9.20 2.27
N ARG A 2 -36.17 9.42 2.62
CA ARG A 2 -35.56 10.76 2.72
C ARG A 2 -35.60 11.46 1.36
N LYS A 3 -35.72 12.77 1.33
CA LYS A 3 -35.82 13.54 0.09
C LYS A 3 -34.56 13.34 -0.78
N GLU A 4 -33.42 13.27 -0.15
CA GLU A 4 -32.09 13.12 -0.73
C GLU A 4 -31.91 11.76 -1.44
N TRP A 5 -32.70 10.75 -1.06
CA TRP A 5 -32.67 9.40 -1.62
C TRP A 5 -33.65 9.19 -2.80
N ARG A 6 -34.35 10.24 -3.18
CA ARG A 6 -35.27 10.16 -4.34
C ARG A 6 -34.50 9.78 -5.60
N GLY A 7 -35.10 8.86 -6.38
CA GLY A 7 -34.48 8.35 -7.59
C GLY A 7 -33.58 7.13 -7.39
N PHE A 8 -33.10 6.85 -6.19
CA PHE A 8 -32.28 5.68 -5.91
C PHE A 8 -33.12 4.42 -5.64
N LYS A 9 -32.63 3.28 -6.12
CA LYS A 9 -33.27 1.96 -6.05
C LYS A 9 -32.68 1.14 -4.89
N GLY A 10 -33.39 0.06 -4.52
CA GLY A 10 -32.99 -0.84 -3.42
C GLY A 10 -33.64 -0.47 -2.09
N ASN A 11 -33.72 -1.42 -1.17
CA ASN A 11 -34.44 -1.25 0.09
C ASN A 11 -33.57 -1.50 1.32
N LYS A 12 -32.61 -2.43 1.28
CA LYS A 12 -31.78 -2.80 2.43
C LYS A 12 -30.94 -1.62 2.91
N TRP A 13 -30.24 -0.95 2.02
CA TRP A 13 -29.41 0.21 2.35
C TRP A 13 -30.22 1.37 2.96
N GLN A 14 -31.54 1.39 2.81
CA GLN A 14 -32.40 2.45 3.40
C GLN A 14 -32.72 2.17 4.89
N THR A 15 -32.54 0.94 5.34
CA THR A 15 -32.89 0.50 6.71
C THR A 15 -31.68 0.10 7.55
N GLU A 16 -30.55 -0.18 6.91
CA GLU A 16 -29.28 -0.54 7.52
C GLU A 16 -28.10 0.06 6.73
N VAL A 17 -26.93 0.15 7.34
CA VAL A 17 -25.72 0.58 6.62
C VAL A 17 -25.29 -0.51 5.66
N ASN A 18 -25.56 -0.32 4.37
CA ASN A 18 -25.29 -1.31 3.32
C ASN A 18 -24.94 -0.65 1.98
N LEU A 19 -23.70 -0.19 1.87
CA LEU A 19 -23.21 0.50 0.65
C LEU A 19 -23.20 -0.42 -0.56
N ARG A 20 -22.89 -1.71 -0.36
CA ARG A 20 -22.90 -2.68 -1.45
C ARG A 20 -24.29 -2.80 -2.07
N ASP A 21 -25.36 -2.92 -1.26
CA ASP A 21 -26.76 -2.97 -1.76
C ASP A 21 -27.10 -1.68 -2.52
N PHE A 22 -26.69 -0.52 -2.03
CA PHE A 22 -26.88 0.75 -2.72
C PHE A 22 -26.19 0.75 -4.10
N ILE A 23 -24.90 0.41 -4.15
CA ILE A 23 -24.09 0.44 -5.39
C ILE A 23 -24.68 -0.54 -6.40
N GLN A 24 -24.89 -1.80 -6.02
CA GLN A 24 -25.35 -2.85 -6.93
C GLN A 24 -26.74 -2.58 -7.54
N ASN A 25 -27.58 -1.82 -6.85
CA ASN A 25 -28.91 -1.44 -7.37
C ASN A 25 -28.90 -0.17 -8.24
N ASN A 26 -27.85 0.66 -8.18
CA ASN A 26 -27.91 2.01 -8.75
C ASN A 26 -26.82 2.34 -9.77
N TYR A 27 -25.67 1.65 -9.79
CA TYR A 27 -24.61 1.99 -10.73
C TYR A 27 -25.00 1.63 -12.18
N THR A 28 -24.42 2.35 -13.12
CA THR A 28 -24.59 2.12 -14.56
C THR A 28 -23.23 1.77 -15.15
N SER A 29 -23.08 0.54 -15.66
CA SER A 29 -21.86 0.13 -16.37
C SER A 29 -21.67 0.97 -17.64
N TYR A 30 -20.42 1.30 -17.93
CA TYR A 30 -20.03 2.02 -19.12
C TYR A 30 -19.05 1.20 -19.96
N ASP A 31 -19.35 0.99 -21.22
CA ASP A 31 -18.55 0.24 -22.20
C ASP A 31 -18.07 1.10 -23.39
N GLY A 32 -18.34 2.41 -23.33
CA GLY A 32 -17.84 3.38 -24.31
C GLY A 32 -16.38 3.74 -24.09
N ASP A 33 -15.90 4.72 -24.84
CA ASP A 33 -14.54 5.23 -24.81
C ASP A 33 -14.39 6.54 -24.00
N GLU A 34 -13.19 7.10 -24.00
CA GLU A 34 -12.84 8.33 -23.29
C GLU A 34 -13.31 9.64 -23.95
N SER A 35 -14.04 9.59 -25.07
CA SER A 35 -14.40 10.79 -25.85
C SER A 35 -15.29 11.79 -25.13
N PHE A 36 -15.92 11.41 -24.02
CA PHE A 36 -16.76 12.29 -23.18
C PHE A 36 -15.93 13.14 -22.20
N LEU A 37 -14.67 12.78 -21.95
CA LEU A 37 -13.82 13.44 -20.95
C LEU A 37 -13.61 14.91 -21.28
N ALA A 38 -13.63 15.75 -20.25
CA ALA A 38 -13.50 17.19 -20.38
C ALA A 38 -12.06 17.64 -20.04
N GLU A 39 -11.59 18.61 -20.78
CA GLU A 39 -10.35 19.35 -20.47
C GLU A 39 -10.45 20.01 -19.07
N PRO A 40 -9.32 20.27 -18.40
CA PRO A 40 -9.33 20.94 -17.11
C PRO A 40 -9.96 22.33 -17.19
N THR A 41 -10.74 22.67 -16.17
CA THR A 41 -11.33 23.99 -16.09
C THR A 41 -10.27 25.04 -15.72
N GLN A 42 -10.58 26.31 -15.95
CA GLN A 42 -9.69 27.42 -15.51
C GLN A 42 -9.46 27.38 -13.99
N ALA A 43 -10.43 26.95 -13.18
CA ALA A 43 -10.24 26.82 -11.74
C ALA A 43 -9.26 25.69 -11.40
N THR A 44 -9.38 24.54 -12.06
CA THR A 44 -8.41 23.42 -11.98
C THR A 44 -7.00 23.91 -12.32
N ASP A 45 -6.83 24.57 -13.47
CA ASP A 45 -5.50 25.07 -13.90
C ASP A 45 -4.91 26.07 -12.91
N THR A 46 -5.75 26.99 -12.39
CA THR A 46 -5.30 27.99 -11.41
C THR A 46 -4.83 27.34 -10.11
N LEU A 47 -5.65 26.48 -9.52
CA LEU A 47 -5.34 25.82 -8.26
C LEU A 47 -4.14 24.88 -8.40
N TRP A 48 -4.09 24.11 -9.49
CA TRP A 48 -2.97 23.21 -9.77
C TRP A 48 -1.68 23.99 -10.03
N GLY A 49 -1.76 25.12 -10.75
CA GLY A 49 -0.64 26.03 -10.93
C GLY A 49 -0.05 26.51 -9.60
N MET A 50 -0.90 26.95 -8.67
CA MET A 50 -0.46 27.36 -7.33
C MET A 50 0.22 26.19 -6.57
N LEU A 51 -0.37 24.99 -6.61
CA LEU A 51 0.21 23.83 -5.96
C LEU A 51 1.55 23.42 -6.57
N LYS A 52 1.74 23.52 -7.89
CA LYS A 52 3.03 23.27 -8.54
C LYS A 52 4.12 24.22 -8.05
N GLU A 53 3.81 25.49 -7.87
CA GLU A 53 4.79 26.45 -7.32
C GLU A 53 5.15 26.12 -5.86
N LEU A 54 4.16 25.77 -5.02
CA LEU A 54 4.42 25.33 -3.65
C LEU A 54 5.27 24.02 -3.60
N GLN A 55 5.02 23.06 -4.49
CA GLN A 55 5.81 21.86 -4.59
C GLN A 55 7.26 22.14 -5.08
N LYS A 56 7.43 23.12 -5.96
CA LYS A 56 8.75 23.60 -6.38
C LYS A 56 9.50 24.24 -5.21
N GLU A 57 8.84 25.04 -4.41
CA GLU A 57 9.41 25.61 -3.18
C GLU A 57 9.74 24.50 -2.16
N GLU A 58 8.86 23.51 -1.99
CA GLU A 58 9.10 22.36 -1.13
C GLU A 58 10.39 21.63 -1.55
N ARG A 59 10.58 21.38 -2.85
CA ARG A 59 11.82 20.76 -3.37
C ARG A 59 13.05 21.62 -3.07
N ALA A 60 12.95 22.93 -3.29
CA ALA A 60 14.06 23.86 -3.04
C ALA A 60 14.47 23.92 -1.55
N LYS A 61 13.53 23.63 -0.65
CA LYS A 61 13.75 23.53 0.81
C LYS A 61 14.16 22.13 1.29
N GLY A 62 14.51 21.22 0.39
CA GLY A 62 14.93 19.86 0.77
C GLY A 62 13.79 18.89 1.07
N GLY A 63 12.57 19.15 0.53
CA GLY A 63 11.42 18.24 0.61
C GLY A 63 10.44 18.51 1.74
N VAL A 64 10.60 19.60 2.50
CA VAL A 64 9.65 20.06 3.52
C VAL A 64 9.38 21.53 3.33
N LEU A 65 8.14 21.87 2.95
CA LEU A 65 7.72 23.27 2.77
C LEU A 65 7.52 24.00 4.09
N ASP A 66 6.76 23.38 4.98
CA ASP A 66 6.42 23.91 6.31
C ASP A 66 6.04 22.76 7.25
N MET A 67 6.17 22.96 8.55
CA MET A 67 5.89 21.98 9.58
C MET A 67 5.18 22.61 10.77
N GLU A 68 4.17 21.92 11.30
CA GLU A 68 3.45 22.36 12.49
C GLU A 68 4.29 22.15 13.75
N THR A 69 4.29 23.15 14.64
CA THR A 69 5.07 23.12 15.88
C THR A 69 4.28 23.51 17.13
N GLU A 70 3.06 24.03 16.95
CA GLU A 70 2.26 24.61 18.05
C GLU A 70 0.97 23.84 18.33
N VAL A 71 0.43 23.14 17.31
CA VAL A 71 -0.89 22.53 17.36
C VAL A 71 -0.79 21.03 17.09
N VAL A 72 -1.34 20.23 18.01
CA VAL A 72 -1.52 18.79 17.80
C VAL A 72 -2.65 18.58 16.81
N SER A 73 -2.42 17.78 15.77
CA SER A 73 -3.42 17.49 14.76
C SER A 73 -4.66 16.80 15.35
N GLY A 74 -5.82 17.16 14.84
CA GLY A 74 -7.12 16.63 15.27
C GLY A 74 -8.24 17.23 14.45
N LEU A 75 -9.45 16.70 14.59
CA LEU A 75 -10.61 17.06 13.77
C LEU A 75 -10.88 18.58 13.78
N THR A 76 -10.84 19.19 14.95
CA THR A 76 -11.15 20.61 15.16
C THR A 76 -9.93 21.45 15.53
N ALA A 77 -8.73 20.92 15.27
CA ALA A 77 -7.47 21.60 15.62
C ALA A 77 -7.24 22.90 14.85
N TYR A 78 -7.80 23.02 13.65
CA TYR A 78 -7.65 24.16 12.77
C TYR A 78 -9.02 24.67 12.32
N GLY A 79 -9.14 25.97 12.08
CA GLY A 79 -10.25 26.56 11.37
C GLY A 79 -10.26 26.20 9.88
N ALA A 80 -11.25 26.73 9.15
CA ALA A 80 -11.31 26.54 7.70
C ALA A 80 -10.08 27.14 7.01
N ALA A 81 -9.45 26.35 6.15
CA ALA A 81 -8.28 26.74 5.38
C ALA A 81 -8.40 26.29 3.91
N TYR A 82 -7.76 27.02 3.02
CA TYR A 82 -7.86 26.88 1.58
C TYR A 82 -6.46 26.84 0.94
N ILE A 83 -6.39 26.44 -0.34
CA ILE A 83 -5.11 26.30 -1.06
C ILE A 83 -4.34 27.62 -1.12
N GLY A 84 -5.05 28.74 -1.26
CA GLY A 84 -4.44 30.08 -1.29
C GLY A 84 -5.38 31.16 -0.80
N GLU A 85 -4.86 32.36 -0.61
CA GLU A 85 -5.66 33.52 -0.28
C GLU A 85 -6.62 33.84 -1.44
N GLY A 86 -7.92 33.90 -1.16
CA GLY A 86 -8.96 34.16 -2.18
C GLY A 86 -9.36 32.95 -3.04
N THR A 87 -8.87 31.74 -2.79
CA THR A 87 -9.24 30.55 -3.57
C THR A 87 -10.54 29.89 -3.14
N LYS A 88 -11.16 30.33 -2.05
CA LYS A 88 -12.38 29.74 -1.48
C LYS A 88 -13.47 29.49 -2.51
N ASP A 89 -13.72 30.45 -3.40
CA ASP A 89 -14.80 30.36 -4.40
C ASP A 89 -14.39 29.51 -5.62
N LEU A 90 -13.09 29.28 -5.82
CA LEU A 90 -12.57 28.42 -6.87
C LEU A 90 -12.58 26.94 -6.45
N GLU A 91 -12.40 26.65 -5.17
CA GLU A 91 -12.29 25.28 -4.66
C GLU A 91 -13.68 24.61 -4.63
N LYS A 92 -13.91 23.63 -5.50
CA LYS A 92 -15.16 22.83 -5.48
C LYS A 92 -15.16 21.79 -4.36
N VAL A 93 -13.97 21.32 -3.97
CA VAL A 93 -13.74 20.47 -2.79
C VAL A 93 -12.86 21.23 -1.82
N VAL A 94 -13.34 21.48 -0.60
CA VAL A 94 -12.64 22.26 0.41
C VAL A 94 -12.18 21.40 1.58
N GLY A 95 -11.16 21.86 2.28
CA GLY A 95 -10.60 21.23 3.47
C GLY A 95 -9.10 20.94 3.32
N LEU A 96 -8.33 21.32 4.35
CA LEU A 96 -6.90 21.05 4.45
C LEU A 96 -6.59 20.26 5.72
N GLN A 97 -5.51 19.49 5.68
CA GLN A 97 -4.99 18.74 6.83
C GLN A 97 -4.60 19.67 7.98
N THR A 98 -3.99 20.81 7.66
CA THR A 98 -3.58 21.86 8.59
C THR A 98 -4.18 23.22 8.18
N ASP A 99 -3.62 24.30 8.64
CA ASP A 99 -3.99 25.68 8.27
C ASP A 99 -3.42 26.13 6.92
N LYS A 100 -2.49 25.37 6.32
CA LYS A 100 -1.84 25.68 5.04
C LYS A 100 -1.65 24.44 4.17
N PRO A 101 -1.66 24.57 2.83
CA PRO A 101 -1.35 23.48 1.93
C PRO A 101 0.11 23.01 2.12
N LEU A 102 0.34 21.71 2.01
CA LEU A 102 1.63 21.03 2.13
C LEU A 102 2.36 21.23 3.49
N LYS A 103 1.76 21.90 4.47
CA LYS A 103 2.29 21.97 5.83
C LYS A 103 2.08 20.64 6.53
N ARG A 104 3.16 20.06 7.07
CA ARG A 104 3.14 18.75 7.72
C ARG A 104 2.50 18.84 9.10
N ALA A 105 1.57 17.94 9.37
CA ALA A 105 0.87 17.88 10.64
C ALA A 105 1.77 17.34 11.76
N PHE A 106 1.64 17.89 12.97
CA PHE A 106 2.27 17.40 14.19
C PHE A 106 1.33 16.40 14.88
N MET A 107 1.70 15.11 14.81
CA MET A 107 0.91 13.98 15.32
C MET A 107 1.76 13.14 16.30
N PRO A 108 1.85 13.50 17.58
CA PRO A 108 2.75 12.84 18.54
C PRO A 108 2.19 11.56 19.16
N TYR A 109 0.94 11.20 18.94
CA TYR A 109 0.35 9.98 19.54
C TYR A 109 1.03 8.70 19.11
N GLY A 110 1.54 8.63 17.87
CA GLY A 110 2.41 7.56 17.39
C GLY A 110 3.77 7.53 18.11
N GLY A 111 4.31 8.71 18.47
CA GLY A 111 5.57 8.83 19.19
C GLY A 111 6.07 10.26 19.20
N ILE A 112 6.05 10.91 20.37
CA ILE A 112 6.55 12.30 20.51
C ILE A 112 8.00 12.45 20.07
N LYS A 113 8.86 11.49 20.41
CA LYS A 113 10.30 11.52 20.04
C LYS A 113 10.51 11.51 18.52
N MET A 114 9.67 10.76 17.80
CA MET A 114 9.68 10.74 16.34
C MET A 114 9.23 12.07 15.73
N ALA A 115 8.16 12.65 16.27
CA ALA A 115 7.64 13.94 15.82
C ALA A 115 8.64 15.08 16.08
N GLU A 116 9.27 15.11 17.26
CA GLU A 116 10.33 16.08 17.61
C GLU A 116 11.56 15.91 16.72
N GLN A 117 12.01 14.66 16.49
CA GLN A 117 13.14 14.39 15.62
C GLN A 117 12.85 14.81 14.17
N ALA A 118 11.62 14.60 13.68
CA ALA A 118 11.21 15.06 12.37
C ALA A 118 11.27 16.60 12.28
N CYS A 119 10.75 17.31 13.26
CA CYS A 119 10.86 18.77 13.33
C CYS A 119 12.32 19.23 13.30
N THR A 120 13.13 18.75 14.23
CA THR A 120 14.54 19.14 14.36
C THR A 120 15.36 18.84 13.10
N THR A 121 15.11 17.71 12.44
CA THR A 121 15.79 17.34 11.19
C THR A 121 15.61 18.39 10.09
N TYR A 122 14.46 19.04 10.04
CA TYR A 122 14.12 20.05 9.03
C TYR A 122 14.20 21.49 9.54
N GLY A 123 14.80 21.71 10.72
CA GLY A 123 15.04 23.03 11.27
C GLY A 123 13.85 23.68 12.00
N TYR A 124 12.91 22.87 12.46
CA TYR A 124 11.77 23.28 13.27
C TYR A 124 11.87 22.75 14.68
N GLU A 125 11.27 23.44 15.66
CA GLU A 125 11.19 22.99 17.04
C GLU A 125 9.75 23.08 17.54
N PRO A 126 9.19 21.97 18.09
CA PRO A 126 7.90 22.01 18.75
C PRO A 126 7.94 22.94 19.98
N SER A 127 6.81 23.57 20.30
CA SER A 127 6.72 24.46 21.46
C SER A 127 7.02 23.72 22.76
N GLU A 128 7.61 24.43 23.73
CA GLU A 128 7.91 23.91 25.07
C GLU A 128 6.67 23.29 25.74
N LYS A 129 5.50 23.88 25.51
CA LYS A 129 4.23 23.39 26.03
C LYS A 129 3.89 21.98 25.50
N LEU A 130 4.05 21.74 24.19
CA LEU A 130 3.80 20.42 23.61
C LEU A 130 4.82 19.40 24.11
N HIS A 131 6.09 19.78 24.15
CA HIS A 131 7.14 18.95 24.74
C HIS A 131 6.81 18.56 26.18
N GLU A 132 6.43 19.52 27.04
CA GLU A 132 6.05 19.23 28.42
C GLU A 132 4.86 18.29 28.54
N ILE A 133 3.78 18.50 27.76
CA ILE A 133 2.57 17.68 27.81
C ILE A 133 2.88 16.22 27.47
N PHE A 134 3.59 15.98 26.37
CA PHE A 134 3.83 14.63 25.89
C PHE A 134 4.95 13.89 26.62
N HIS A 135 5.86 14.58 27.30
CA HIS A 135 6.90 13.93 28.12
C HIS A 135 6.52 13.75 29.59
N LYS A 136 5.60 14.59 30.13
CA LYS A 136 5.22 14.49 31.55
C LYS A 136 3.84 13.86 31.79
N TYR A 137 2.89 14.07 30.89
CA TYR A 137 1.48 13.76 31.16
C TYR A 137 0.88 12.72 30.21
N CYS A 138 1.46 12.51 29.05
CA CYS A 138 0.95 11.58 28.05
C CYS A 138 1.95 10.45 27.84
N LYS A 139 1.43 9.22 27.73
CA LYS A 139 2.18 8.07 27.22
C LYS A 139 1.71 7.76 25.81
N THR A 140 2.65 7.66 24.87
CA THR A 140 2.36 7.31 23.49
C THR A 140 2.40 5.79 23.28
N HIS A 141 1.86 5.29 22.15
CA HIS A 141 1.99 3.88 21.84
C HIS A 141 3.45 3.45 21.69
N ASN A 142 4.27 4.32 21.12
CA ASN A 142 5.70 4.10 20.95
C ASN A 142 6.41 3.89 22.30
N ASP A 143 6.12 4.75 23.29
CA ASP A 143 6.65 4.55 24.65
C ASP A 143 6.22 3.19 25.23
N GLY A 144 4.93 2.86 25.08
CA GLY A 144 4.39 1.59 25.55
C GLY A 144 5.07 0.38 24.92
N VAL A 145 5.30 0.42 23.62
CA VAL A 145 5.97 -0.65 22.88
C VAL A 145 7.42 -0.84 23.37
N PHE A 146 8.21 0.24 23.41
CA PHE A 146 9.64 0.13 23.78
C PHE A 146 9.86 -0.17 25.25
N ASP A 147 8.94 0.21 26.14
CA ASP A 147 8.96 -0.21 27.55
C ASP A 147 8.72 -1.71 27.70
N ALA A 148 7.86 -2.30 26.85
CA ALA A 148 7.47 -3.69 26.96
C ALA A 148 8.29 -4.66 26.10
N TYR A 149 9.09 -4.18 25.15
CA TYR A 149 9.97 -5.02 24.34
C TYR A 149 10.96 -5.81 25.18
N THR A 150 11.00 -7.13 24.98
CA THR A 150 12.03 -7.98 25.55
C THR A 150 13.41 -7.69 24.93
N PRO A 151 14.52 -8.10 25.57
CA PRO A 151 15.86 -7.99 24.96
C PRO A 151 15.93 -8.66 23.58
N GLU A 152 15.29 -9.82 23.40
CA GLU A 152 15.26 -10.55 22.14
C GLU A 152 14.50 -9.76 21.04
N MET A 153 13.34 -9.18 21.37
CA MET A 153 12.59 -8.33 20.45
C MET A 153 13.42 -7.11 20.00
N LYS A 154 14.17 -6.49 20.91
CA LYS A 154 15.08 -5.40 20.57
C LYS A 154 16.22 -5.85 19.64
N LEU A 155 16.76 -7.06 19.85
CA LEU A 155 17.82 -7.63 19.01
C LEU A 155 17.32 -7.95 17.60
N VAL A 156 16.19 -8.62 17.44
CA VAL A 156 15.65 -8.97 16.11
C VAL A 156 15.28 -7.73 15.30
N ARG A 157 14.82 -6.65 15.97
CA ARG A 157 14.60 -5.35 15.36
C ARG A 157 15.93 -4.69 14.92
N HIS A 158 16.91 -4.65 15.80
CA HIS A 158 18.22 -4.04 15.53
C HIS A 158 18.96 -4.74 14.38
N ASN A 159 18.88 -6.06 14.32
CA ASN A 159 19.55 -6.86 13.30
C ASN A 159 18.74 -7.04 12.01
N HIS A 160 17.64 -6.33 11.85
CA HIS A 160 16.77 -6.39 10.66
C HIS A 160 16.27 -7.81 10.32
N ILE A 161 16.06 -8.65 11.34
CA ILE A 161 15.24 -9.87 11.19
C ILE A 161 13.79 -9.47 11.01
N LEU A 162 13.33 -8.48 11.77
CA LEU A 162 12.03 -7.82 11.61
C LEU A 162 12.27 -6.34 11.35
N THR A 163 11.69 -5.78 10.28
CA THR A 163 11.88 -4.38 9.90
C THR A 163 10.60 -3.77 9.35
N GLY A 164 10.48 -2.43 9.45
CA GLY A 164 9.28 -1.69 9.04
C GLY A 164 8.12 -1.87 10.00
N LEU A 165 8.41 -2.19 11.24
CA LEU A 165 7.42 -2.40 12.29
C LEU A 165 6.68 -1.10 12.62
N PRO A 166 5.34 -1.13 12.84
CA PRO A 166 4.57 0.03 13.25
C PRO A 166 4.75 0.38 14.74
N ASP A 167 5.93 0.12 15.30
CA ASP A 167 6.31 0.42 16.67
C ASP A 167 6.67 1.89 16.89
N THR A 168 7.07 2.59 15.83
CA THR A 168 7.51 3.99 15.87
C THR A 168 6.56 4.95 15.16
N TYR A 169 5.60 4.45 14.39
CA TYR A 169 4.61 5.25 13.66
C TYR A 169 3.21 4.65 13.82
N GLY A 170 2.21 5.08 13.09
CA GLY A 170 0.85 4.59 13.22
C GLY A 170 0.65 3.14 12.81
N ARG A 171 -0.46 2.54 13.23
CA ARG A 171 -0.86 1.16 12.89
C ARG A 171 -1.05 0.97 11.39
N GLY A 172 -1.66 1.95 10.71
CA GLY A 172 -2.04 1.88 9.31
C GLY A 172 -3.06 0.79 8.99
N ARG A 173 -3.42 0.69 7.71
CA ARG A 173 -4.24 -0.38 7.16
C ARG A 173 -5.65 -0.50 7.72
N ILE A 174 -6.25 0.64 8.03
CA ILE A 174 -7.68 0.81 8.17
C ILE A 174 -8.17 1.55 6.93
N VAL A 175 -9.27 1.10 6.33
CA VAL A 175 -9.95 1.83 5.25
C VAL A 175 -11.34 2.19 5.76
N GLY A 176 -11.52 3.45 6.14
CA GLY A 176 -12.84 3.97 6.50
C GLY A 176 -13.77 3.93 5.29
N ASP A 177 -15.01 3.49 5.48
CA ASP A 177 -15.99 3.61 4.40
C ASP A 177 -16.54 5.04 4.33
N TYR A 178 -15.77 5.92 3.72
CA TYR A 178 -16.07 7.36 3.61
C TYR A 178 -17.35 7.65 2.83
N ARG A 179 -17.82 6.70 2.01
CA ARG A 179 -19.08 6.76 1.26
C ARG A 179 -20.29 6.83 2.19
N ARG A 180 -20.17 6.29 3.42
CA ARG A 180 -21.21 6.33 4.45
C ARG A 180 -21.62 7.77 4.81
N VAL A 181 -20.63 8.68 4.85
CA VAL A 181 -20.90 10.09 5.16
C VAL A 181 -21.81 10.71 4.11
N ALA A 182 -21.55 10.44 2.82
CA ALA A 182 -22.35 10.96 1.72
C ALA A 182 -23.75 10.34 1.68
N LEU A 183 -23.87 9.01 1.82
CA LEU A 183 -25.16 8.33 1.66
C LEU A 183 -26.09 8.52 2.86
N TYR A 184 -25.57 8.55 4.07
CA TYR A 184 -26.40 8.53 5.29
C TYR A 184 -26.39 9.84 6.08
N GLY A 185 -25.32 10.63 6.01
CA GLY A 185 -25.09 11.74 6.90
C GLY A 185 -24.68 11.32 8.30
N ILE A 186 -24.05 12.22 9.03
CA ILE A 186 -23.42 11.88 10.33
C ILE A 186 -24.45 11.58 11.42
N ASP A 187 -25.62 12.21 11.42
CA ASP A 187 -26.62 11.97 12.47
C ASP A 187 -27.17 10.54 12.42
N PHE A 188 -27.33 9.98 11.21
CA PHE A 188 -27.69 8.58 11.04
C PHE A 188 -26.58 7.65 11.59
N LEU A 189 -25.32 7.94 11.24
CA LEU A 189 -24.19 7.12 11.70
C LEU A 189 -23.99 7.18 13.22
N ILE A 190 -24.23 8.33 13.85
CA ILE A 190 -24.22 8.46 15.31
C ILE A 190 -25.32 7.59 15.92
N GLN A 191 -26.55 7.64 15.34
CA GLN A 191 -27.66 6.82 15.83
C GLN A 191 -27.37 5.32 15.73
N GLU A 192 -26.77 4.87 14.61
CA GLU A 192 -26.37 3.46 14.45
C GLU A 192 -25.34 3.03 15.52
N LYS A 193 -24.30 3.83 15.76
CA LYS A 193 -23.33 3.56 16.83
C LYS A 193 -23.94 3.60 18.23
N GLN A 194 -24.95 4.44 18.47
CA GLN A 194 -25.70 4.44 19.73
C GLN A 194 -26.56 3.18 19.88
N ASN A 195 -27.16 2.71 18.79
CA ASN A 195 -27.91 1.45 18.75
C ASN A 195 -27.00 0.27 19.04
N ASP A 196 -25.81 0.24 18.42
CA ASP A 196 -24.81 -0.79 18.69
C ASP A 196 -24.42 -0.82 20.17
N LEU A 197 -24.15 0.34 20.76
CA LEU A 197 -23.80 0.46 22.18
C LEU A 197 -24.94 -0.01 23.12
N ALA A 198 -26.19 0.31 22.76
CA ALA A 198 -27.35 -0.14 23.49
C ALA A 198 -27.58 -1.66 23.37
N ASN A 199 -27.36 -2.21 22.18
CA ASN A 199 -27.53 -3.64 21.89
C ASN A 199 -26.43 -4.53 22.48
N MET A 200 -25.30 -3.96 22.94
CA MET A 200 -24.30 -4.73 23.71
C MET A 200 -24.84 -5.25 25.05
N GLY A 201 -25.98 -4.72 25.52
CA GLY A 201 -26.69 -5.23 26.67
C GLY A 201 -25.96 -5.15 28.02
N ASP A 202 -26.49 -5.88 29.01
CA ASP A 202 -25.90 -6.02 30.35
C ASP A 202 -24.94 -7.23 30.38
N HIS A 203 -24.04 -7.32 29.40
CA HIS A 203 -23.03 -8.37 29.38
C HIS A 203 -22.05 -8.22 30.53
N GLU A 204 -21.47 -9.35 30.92
CA GLU A 204 -20.38 -9.36 31.90
C GLU A 204 -19.24 -8.41 31.39
N MET A 205 -18.80 -7.53 32.29
CA MET A 205 -17.77 -6.52 31.98
C MET A 205 -16.39 -7.13 32.05
N ILE A 206 -16.10 -7.97 31.04
CA ILE A 206 -14.75 -8.48 30.75
C ILE A 206 -13.99 -7.51 29.83
N ASP A 207 -12.69 -7.70 29.71
CA ASP A 207 -11.78 -6.78 29.02
C ASP A 207 -12.24 -6.44 27.60
N GLU A 208 -12.69 -7.43 26.82
CA GLU A 208 -13.15 -7.24 25.45
C GLU A 208 -14.42 -6.39 25.36
N VAL A 209 -15.37 -6.62 26.28
CA VAL A 209 -16.64 -5.86 26.33
C VAL A 209 -16.39 -4.42 26.76
N ILE A 210 -15.59 -4.23 27.83
CA ILE A 210 -15.21 -2.88 28.30
C ILE A 210 -14.53 -2.11 27.18
N ARG A 211 -13.56 -2.73 26.50
CA ARG A 211 -12.81 -2.12 25.41
C ARG A 211 -13.72 -1.74 24.23
N LEU A 212 -14.59 -2.64 23.79
CA LEU A 212 -15.50 -2.37 22.68
C LEU A 212 -16.46 -1.23 22.99
N ARG A 213 -17.01 -1.16 24.22
CA ARG A 213 -17.88 -0.06 24.65
C ARG A 213 -17.16 1.28 24.66
N GLU A 214 -15.90 1.31 25.12
CA GLU A 214 -15.03 2.49 25.08
C GLU A 214 -14.79 2.93 23.65
N GLU A 215 -14.40 2.01 22.76
CA GLU A 215 -14.15 2.25 21.34
C GLU A 215 -15.36 2.88 20.63
N VAL A 216 -16.57 2.31 20.82
CA VAL A 216 -17.80 2.86 20.23
C VAL A 216 -18.13 4.26 20.79
N SER A 217 -17.91 4.48 22.09
CA SER A 217 -18.05 5.83 22.68
C SER A 217 -17.08 6.83 22.05
N MET A 218 -15.83 6.43 21.78
CA MET A 218 -14.84 7.28 21.10
C MET A 218 -15.24 7.55 19.63
N GLN A 219 -15.78 6.54 18.94
CA GLN A 219 -16.31 6.68 17.57
C GLN A 219 -17.44 7.72 17.50
N ILE A 220 -18.39 7.67 18.44
CA ILE A 220 -19.50 8.66 18.53
C ILE A 220 -18.94 10.08 18.75
N LYS A 221 -17.93 10.24 19.61
CA LYS A 221 -17.28 11.53 19.82
C LYS A 221 -16.59 12.04 18.55
N ALA A 222 -15.90 11.14 17.83
CA ALA A 222 -15.23 11.47 16.57
C ALA A 222 -16.23 11.89 15.48
N LEU A 223 -17.39 11.22 15.35
CA LEU A 223 -18.44 11.63 14.42
C LEU A 223 -18.98 13.03 14.74
N LYS A 224 -19.14 13.38 16.02
CA LYS A 224 -19.52 14.75 16.43
C LYS A 224 -18.46 15.77 16.05
N GLY A 225 -17.18 15.46 16.29
CA GLY A 225 -16.06 16.30 15.87
C GLY A 225 -15.97 16.46 14.36
N LEU A 226 -16.35 15.45 13.58
CA LEU A 226 -16.40 15.53 12.12
C LEU A 226 -17.48 16.52 11.65
N LYS A 227 -18.64 16.56 12.31
CA LYS A 227 -19.67 17.60 12.05
C LYS A 227 -19.15 19.01 12.35
N GLU A 228 -18.46 19.19 13.47
CA GLU A 228 -17.88 20.49 13.86
C GLU A 228 -16.82 20.93 12.84
N MET A 229 -15.98 20.03 12.38
CA MET A 229 -15.00 20.31 11.33
C MET A 229 -15.69 20.76 10.03
N ALA A 230 -16.69 20.03 9.54
CA ALA A 230 -17.41 20.41 8.34
C ALA A 230 -18.14 21.77 8.49
N ALA A 231 -18.74 22.01 9.65
CA ALA A 231 -19.41 23.28 9.97
C ALA A 231 -18.45 24.48 9.92
N SER A 232 -17.18 24.31 10.28
CA SER A 232 -16.17 25.37 10.15
C SER A 232 -15.95 25.82 8.69
N TYR A 233 -16.17 24.93 7.72
CA TYR A 233 -16.17 25.24 6.29
C TYR A 233 -17.52 25.71 5.74
N GLY A 234 -18.56 25.78 6.58
CA GLY A 234 -19.91 26.21 6.21
C GLY A 234 -20.81 25.10 5.69
N PHE A 235 -20.48 23.83 5.93
CA PHE A 235 -21.25 22.67 5.48
C PHE A 235 -21.93 21.94 6.65
N ASP A 236 -23.18 21.52 6.42
CA ASP A 236 -23.91 20.66 7.35
C ASP A 236 -23.96 19.24 6.81
N ILE A 237 -23.08 18.37 7.30
CA ILE A 237 -23.00 16.96 6.95
C ILE A 237 -23.87 16.07 7.87
N SER A 238 -24.81 16.65 8.62
CA SER A 238 -25.73 15.89 9.48
C SER A 238 -26.68 15.00 8.67
N GLN A 239 -27.01 15.42 7.44
CA GLN A 239 -27.93 14.77 6.52
C GLN A 239 -27.21 14.19 5.30
N PRO A 240 -27.82 13.24 4.57
CA PRO A 240 -27.29 12.73 3.32
C PRO A 240 -26.99 13.83 2.29
N ALA A 241 -26.00 13.60 1.44
CA ALA A 241 -25.68 14.45 0.30
C ALA A 241 -26.86 14.56 -0.69
N GLN A 242 -27.15 15.76 -1.15
CA GLN A 242 -28.30 16.03 -2.03
C GLN A 242 -27.95 15.94 -3.52
N ASN A 243 -26.68 16.13 -3.87
CA ASN A 243 -26.18 16.18 -5.25
C ASN A 243 -24.72 15.68 -5.33
N ALA A 244 -24.19 15.61 -6.54
CA ALA A 244 -22.84 15.14 -6.82
C ALA A 244 -21.76 15.92 -6.06
N ARG A 245 -21.86 17.25 -6.03
CA ARG A 245 -20.90 18.10 -5.33
C ARG A 245 -20.86 17.79 -3.83
N GLU A 246 -22.03 17.69 -3.20
CA GLU A 246 -22.13 17.31 -1.79
C GLU A 246 -21.62 15.91 -1.54
N ALA A 247 -21.92 14.94 -2.43
CA ALA A 247 -21.44 13.57 -2.28
C ALA A 247 -19.91 13.50 -2.26
N VAL A 248 -19.24 14.20 -3.17
CA VAL A 248 -17.78 14.31 -3.20
C VAL A 248 -17.25 15.00 -1.94
N GLN A 249 -17.86 16.11 -1.52
CA GLN A 249 -17.43 16.88 -0.36
C GLN A 249 -17.62 16.13 0.97
N TRP A 250 -18.79 15.46 1.17
CA TRP A 250 -19.07 14.66 2.38
C TRP A 250 -18.12 13.48 2.51
N LEU A 251 -17.89 12.77 1.41
CA LEU A 251 -16.90 11.70 1.34
C LEU A 251 -15.50 12.23 1.69
N TYR A 252 -15.10 13.36 1.11
CA TYR A 252 -13.81 13.96 1.40
C TYR A 252 -13.68 14.41 2.87
N PHE A 253 -14.72 14.94 3.50
CA PHE A 253 -14.68 15.26 4.93
C PHE A 253 -14.47 14.02 5.79
N GLY A 254 -15.07 12.89 5.43
CA GLY A 254 -14.79 11.60 6.08
C GLY A 254 -13.32 11.21 5.98
N TYR A 255 -12.75 11.29 4.79
CA TYR A 255 -11.33 11.03 4.54
C TYR A 255 -10.41 12.05 5.26
N LEU A 256 -10.75 13.32 5.21
CA LEU A 256 -10.00 14.38 5.92
C LEU A 256 -9.98 14.15 7.43
N GLY A 257 -11.09 13.65 8.00
CA GLY A 257 -11.15 13.26 9.41
C GLY A 257 -10.14 12.16 9.75
N ALA A 258 -10.01 11.15 8.89
CA ALA A 258 -8.98 10.13 9.04
C ALA A 258 -7.56 10.73 8.95
N VAL A 259 -7.30 11.55 7.92
CA VAL A 259 -6.00 12.23 7.71
C VAL A 259 -5.58 13.08 8.91
N LYS A 260 -6.53 13.79 9.53
CA LYS A 260 -6.26 14.65 10.69
C LYS A 260 -6.00 13.88 11.99
N THR A 261 -6.43 12.63 12.07
CA THR A 261 -6.37 11.81 13.30
C THR A 261 -5.47 10.58 13.20
N GLN A 262 -4.94 10.30 12.02
CA GLN A 262 -3.99 9.21 11.77
C GLN A 262 -2.55 9.73 11.63
N ASN A 263 -1.58 8.83 11.79
CA ASN A 263 -0.16 9.13 11.55
C ASN A 263 0.31 8.73 10.13
N GLY A 264 -0.60 8.53 9.20
CA GLY A 264 -0.35 8.41 7.77
C GLY A 264 0.38 7.16 7.32
N ALA A 265 0.25 6.06 8.02
CA ALA A 265 0.90 4.81 7.65
C ALA A 265 0.03 3.92 6.74
N ALA A 266 -1.03 4.40 6.17
CA ALA A 266 -1.78 4.13 4.95
C ALA A 266 -3.09 4.90 5.00
N MET A 267 -3.23 5.85 4.10
CA MET A 267 -4.42 6.69 3.99
C MET A 267 -5.24 6.28 2.78
N SER A 268 -5.57 4.99 2.69
CA SER A 268 -6.34 4.42 1.59
C SER A 268 -7.73 5.04 1.50
N VAL A 269 -8.18 5.27 0.28
CA VAL A 269 -9.45 5.95 -0.04
C VAL A 269 -10.57 4.94 -0.29
N GLY A 270 -10.24 3.81 -0.90
CA GLY A 270 -11.20 2.79 -1.31
C GLY A 270 -11.75 3.02 -2.71
N ARG A 271 -12.62 2.09 -3.17
CA ARG A 271 -13.30 2.22 -4.45
C ARG A 271 -14.48 3.17 -4.33
N ILE A 272 -14.24 4.44 -4.66
CA ILE A 272 -15.24 5.51 -4.58
C ILE A 272 -15.84 5.89 -5.93
N SER A 273 -15.22 5.49 -7.05
CA SER A 273 -15.60 5.87 -8.40
C SER A 273 -17.03 5.44 -8.75
N THR A 274 -17.33 4.15 -8.63
CA THR A 274 -18.65 3.58 -8.92
C THR A 274 -19.75 4.17 -8.03
N PHE A 275 -19.41 4.49 -6.75
CA PHE A 275 -20.35 5.15 -5.84
C PHE A 275 -20.66 6.60 -6.25
N LEU A 276 -19.63 7.38 -6.55
CA LEU A 276 -19.81 8.79 -6.95
C LEU A 276 -20.51 8.91 -8.30
N ASP A 277 -20.25 7.98 -9.23
CA ASP A 277 -20.89 7.94 -10.55
C ASP A 277 -22.42 7.89 -10.45
N ILE A 278 -22.97 7.21 -9.45
CA ILE A 278 -24.43 7.15 -9.21
C ILE A 278 -25.02 8.55 -9.00
N TYR A 279 -24.33 9.40 -8.23
CA TYR A 279 -24.75 10.79 -8.02
C TYR A 279 -24.55 11.63 -9.28
N PHE A 280 -23.45 11.41 -9.99
CA PHE A 280 -23.18 12.14 -11.23
C PHE A 280 -24.21 11.82 -12.30
N GLU A 281 -24.52 10.56 -12.54
CA GLU A 281 -25.55 10.15 -13.51
C GLU A 281 -26.93 10.69 -13.18
N ARG A 282 -27.31 10.75 -11.90
CA ARG A 282 -28.55 11.39 -11.50
C ARG A 282 -28.57 12.88 -11.84
N ASP A 283 -27.49 13.60 -11.47
CA ASP A 283 -27.41 15.05 -11.68
C ASP A 283 -27.29 15.41 -13.18
N PHE A 284 -26.68 14.53 -14.00
CA PHE A 284 -26.73 14.64 -15.47
C PHE A 284 -28.16 14.50 -16.02
N GLN A 285 -28.91 13.52 -15.52
CA GLN A 285 -30.29 13.31 -15.91
C GLN A 285 -31.21 14.48 -15.51
N GLU A 286 -30.92 15.11 -14.39
CA GLU A 286 -31.61 16.32 -13.92
C GLU A 286 -31.14 17.59 -14.64
N GLY A 287 -30.08 17.54 -15.43
CA GLY A 287 -29.49 18.68 -16.12
C GLY A 287 -28.81 19.70 -15.22
N THR A 288 -28.41 19.30 -14.02
CA THR A 288 -27.77 20.13 -13.01
C THR A 288 -26.24 19.99 -12.97
N LEU A 289 -25.67 19.05 -13.74
CA LEU A 289 -24.24 18.78 -13.84
C LEU A 289 -23.84 18.69 -15.32
N THR A 290 -22.65 19.24 -15.66
CA THR A 290 -22.01 19.06 -16.98
C THR A 290 -20.78 18.15 -16.85
N GLU A 291 -20.27 17.60 -17.96
CA GLU A 291 -19.06 16.79 -17.95
C GLU A 291 -17.83 17.59 -17.42
N ALA A 292 -17.76 18.89 -17.74
CA ALA A 292 -16.72 19.77 -17.20
C ALA A 292 -16.83 19.93 -15.67
N ASP A 293 -18.04 20.09 -15.13
CA ASP A 293 -18.25 20.18 -13.67
C ASP A 293 -17.90 18.87 -12.97
N ALA A 294 -18.25 17.72 -13.60
CA ALA A 294 -17.94 16.40 -13.07
C ALA A 294 -16.41 16.16 -13.01
N GLN A 295 -15.70 16.50 -14.09
CA GLN A 295 -14.24 16.39 -14.12
C GLN A 295 -13.58 17.33 -13.12
N GLU A 296 -14.06 18.59 -13.01
CA GLU A 296 -13.56 19.57 -12.03
C GLU A 296 -13.69 19.07 -10.58
N LEU A 297 -14.81 18.42 -10.23
CA LEU A 297 -15.00 17.81 -8.90
C LEU A 297 -13.95 16.73 -8.62
N ILE A 298 -13.68 15.86 -9.59
CA ILE A 298 -12.70 14.78 -9.46
C ILE A 298 -11.27 15.34 -9.43
N ASP A 299 -10.93 16.29 -10.28
CA ASP A 299 -9.62 16.95 -10.28
C ASP A 299 -9.34 17.61 -8.93
N HIS A 300 -10.31 18.37 -8.38
CA HIS A 300 -10.17 19.02 -7.09
C HIS A 300 -10.08 18.02 -5.93
N LEU A 301 -10.82 16.91 -5.97
CA LEU A 301 -10.69 15.83 -5.00
C LEU A 301 -9.28 15.22 -5.02
N VAL A 302 -8.76 14.92 -6.22
CA VAL A 302 -7.41 14.36 -6.39
C VAL A 302 -6.33 15.35 -5.95
N MET A 303 -6.50 16.66 -6.19
CA MET A 303 -5.60 17.67 -5.62
C MET A 303 -5.50 17.58 -4.11
N LYS A 304 -6.63 17.34 -3.42
CA LYS A 304 -6.65 17.18 -1.95
C LYS A 304 -5.84 15.98 -1.49
N PHE A 305 -5.93 14.85 -2.19
CA PHE A 305 -5.11 13.67 -1.90
C PHE A 305 -3.61 13.94 -2.09
N ARG A 306 -3.24 14.69 -3.13
CA ARG A 306 -1.85 15.07 -3.42
C ARG A 306 -1.22 16.04 -2.41
N MET A 307 -2.03 16.68 -1.56
CA MET A 307 -1.56 17.63 -0.53
C MET A 307 -1.32 17.01 0.84
N VAL A 308 -1.72 15.78 1.08
CA VAL A 308 -1.57 15.12 2.40
C VAL A 308 -0.09 14.92 2.71
N LYS A 309 0.35 15.44 3.86
CA LYS A 309 1.75 15.39 4.31
C LYS A 309 1.83 15.11 5.81
N PHE A 310 2.75 14.24 6.19
CA PHE A 310 3.03 13.92 7.59
C PHE A 310 4.47 14.26 7.95
N ALA A 311 4.73 14.55 9.23
CA ALA A 311 6.08 14.70 9.75
C ALA A 311 6.78 13.33 9.76
N ARG A 312 7.86 13.18 8.98
CA ARG A 312 8.62 11.93 8.81
C ARG A 312 10.08 12.17 9.08
N ILE A 313 10.74 11.18 9.67
CA ILE A 313 12.19 11.20 9.89
C ILE A 313 12.93 10.56 8.70
N PRO A 314 14.21 10.90 8.49
CA PRO A 314 14.98 10.35 7.38
C PRO A 314 15.04 8.82 7.34
N SER A 315 15.12 8.14 8.49
CA SER A 315 15.12 6.67 8.55
C SER A 315 13.79 6.06 8.09
N TYR A 316 12.67 6.76 8.26
CA TYR A 316 11.40 6.35 7.66
C TYR A 316 11.48 6.39 6.12
N ASN A 317 12.08 7.46 5.57
CA ASN A 317 12.24 7.58 4.12
C ASN A 317 13.22 6.57 3.53
N GLN A 318 14.15 6.02 4.30
CA GLN A 318 15.00 4.90 3.85
C GLN A 318 14.19 3.61 3.68
N LEU A 319 13.20 3.37 4.55
CA LEU A 319 12.33 2.20 4.48
C LEU A 319 11.23 2.36 3.42
N PHE A 320 10.64 3.55 3.33
CA PHE A 320 9.43 3.83 2.58
C PHE A 320 9.61 5.04 1.64
N SER A 321 10.56 4.99 0.78
CA SER A 321 11.04 6.09 -0.08
C SER A 321 9.94 6.93 -0.70
N GLY A 322 10.23 8.22 -0.89
CA GLY A 322 9.36 9.16 -1.57
C GLY A 322 8.27 9.78 -0.71
N ASP A 323 8.30 9.57 0.60
CA ASP A 323 7.33 10.13 1.56
C ASP A 323 5.87 9.72 1.26
N PRO A 324 5.58 8.42 1.00
CA PRO A 324 4.27 7.98 0.60
C PRO A 324 3.26 8.09 1.75
N VAL A 325 2.01 8.40 1.41
CA VAL A 325 0.86 8.31 2.32
C VAL A 325 -0.06 7.14 1.96
N TRP A 326 0.18 6.50 0.80
CA TRP A 326 -0.62 5.39 0.27
C TRP A 326 -2.11 5.71 0.25
N ALA A 327 -2.47 6.83 -0.39
CA ALA A 327 -3.85 7.17 -0.69
C ALA A 327 -4.36 6.28 -1.84
N THR A 328 -4.46 4.96 -1.57
CA THR A 328 -4.86 3.99 -2.58
C THR A 328 -6.33 4.15 -2.92
N LEU A 329 -6.61 4.27 -4.21
CA LEU A 329 -7.93 4.51 -4.78
C LEU A 329 -8.14 3.53 -5.93
N GLU A 330 -9.16 2.70 -5.81
CA GLU A 330 -9.46 1.66 -6.78
C GLU A 330 -10.54 2.11 -7.77
N VAL A 331 -10.40 1.61 -9.00
CA VAL A 331 -11.35 1.82 -10.10
C VAL A 331 -11.69 0.49 -10.78
N ALA A 332 -12.81 0.43 -11.49
CA ALA A 332 -13.27 -0.72 -12.26
C ALA A 332 -13.62 -1.96 -11.41
N GLY A 333 -13.33 -3.15 -11.93
CA GLY A 333 -13.68 -4.45 -11.34
C GLY A 333 -14.99 -5.03 -11.88
N LEU A 334 -15.39 -6.17 -11.32
CA LEU A 334 -16.59 -6.90 -11.67
C LEU A 334 -17.48 -7.12 -10.45
N GLY A 335 -18.79 -7.02 -10.61
CA GLY A 335 -19.75 -7.49 -9.62
C GLY A 335 -19.71 -9.01 -9.46
N THR A 336 -20.23 -9.53 -8.34
CA THR A 336 -20.37 -11.00 -8.14
C THR A 336 -21.33 -11.63 -9.13
N ASP A 337 -22.19 -10.84 -9.75
CA ASP A 337 -23.09 -11.22 -10.85
C ASP A 337 -22.44 -11.19 -12.25
N GLY A 338 -21.15 -10.82 -12.31
CA GLY A 338 -20.35 -10.75 -13.54
C GLY A 338 -20.50 -9.47 -14.34
N ARG A 339 -21.35 -8.51 -13.91
CA ARG A 339 -21.43 -7.20 -14.58
C ARG A 339 -20.13 -6.42 -14.39
N SER A 340 -19.69 -5.72 -15.44
CA SER A 340 -18.62 -4.74 -15.30
C SER A 340 -19.03 -3.61 -14.36
N MET A 341 -18.15 -3.26 -13.43
CA MET A 341 -18.31 -2.10 -12.55
C MET A 341 -17.57 -0.86 -13.07
N VAL A 342 -17.06 -0.92 -14.30
CA VAL A 342 -16.52 0.25 -14.99
C VAL A 342 -17.63 1.27 -15.22
N THR A 343 -17.38 2.50 -14.80
CA THR A 343 -18.26 3.66 -14.95
C THR A 343 -17.51 4.82 -15.63
N LYS A 344 -18.18 5.86 -16.04
CA LYS A 344 -17.53 7.07 -16.56
C LYS A 344 -16.60 7.71 -15.54
N THR A 345 -16.91 7.60 -14.26
CA THR A 345 -16.06 8.19 -13.20
C THR A 345 -14.75 7.44 -13.03
N ASP A 346 -14.65 6.18 -13.42
CA ASP A 346 -13.34 5.48 -13.47
C ASP A 346 -12.42 6.14 -14.51
N PHE A 347 -12.93 6.45 -15.69
CA PHE A 347 -12.17 7.21 -16.68
C PHE A 347 -11.78 8.61 -16.16
N ARG A 348 -12.68 9.33 -15.46
CA ARG A 348 -12.39 10.65 -14.90
C ARG A 348 -11.24 10.61 -13.88
N PHE A 349 -11.16 9.57 -13.05
CA PHE A 349 -10.03 9.41 -12.12
C PHE A 349 -8.72 9.18 -12.87
N LEU A 350 -8.69 8.33 -13.89
CA LEU A 350 -7.49 8.13 -14.70
C LEU A 350 -7.09 9.41 -15.45
N HIS A 351 -8.08 10.17 -15.94
CA HIS A 351 -7.88 11.42 -16.67
C HIS A 351 -7.22 12.52 -15.83
N THR A 352 -7.29 12.45 -14.51
CA THR A 352 -6.55 13.38 -13.64
C THR A 352 -5.04 13.32 -13.84
N LEU A 353 -4.52 12.18 -14.36
CA LEU A 353 -3.10 12.03 -14.72
C LEU A 353 -2.74 12.77 -16.01
N GLU A 354 -3.71 13.02 -16.88
CA GLU A 354 -3.55 13.89 -18.06
C GLU A 354 -3.73 15.35 -17.65
N ASN A 355 -4.80 15.71 -16.95
CA ASN A 355 -5.12 17.09 -16.54
C ASN A 355 -4.06 17.72 -15.61
N MET A 356 -3.48 16.94 -14.71
CA MET A 356 -2.54 17.42 -13.68
C MET A 356 -1.17 16.75 -13.73
N GLY A 357 -0.95 15.87 -14.69
CA GLY A 357 0.30 15.14 -14.89
C GLY A 357 0.52 13.96 -13.89
N PRO A 358 1.57 13.16 -14.17
CA PRO A 358 1.93 12.01 -13.35
C PRO A 358 2.10 12.35 -11.88
N ALA A 359 1.69 11.45 -11.00
CA ALA A 359 1.87 11.60 -9.57
C ALA A 359 1.86 10.23 -8.86
N PRO A 360 2.60 10.07 -7.75
CA PRO A 360 2.52 8.86 -6.94
C PRO A 360 1.20 8.73 -6.16
N GLU A 361 0.52 9.85 -5.89
CA GLU A 361 -0.73 9.91 -5.12
C GLU A 361 -1.86 10.59 -5.92
N PRO A 362 -3.10 10.10 -5.84
CA PRO A 362 -3.47 8.84 -5.19
C PRO A 362 -2.80 7.64 -5.88
N ASN A 363 -2.57 6.55 -5.13
CA ASN A 363 -2.08 5.30 -5.69
C ASN A 363 -3.21 4.61 -6.45
N LEU A 364 -3.39 4.99 -7.72
CA LEU A 364 -4.46 4.50 -8.57
C LEU A 364 -4.29 3.01 -8.88
N THR A 365 -5.33 2.23 -8.55
CA THR A 365 -5.35 0.78 -8.69
C THR A 365 -6.53 0.36 -9.57
N VAL A 366 -6.27 -0.34 -10.65
CA VAL A 366 -7.30 -0.95 -11.49
C VAL A 366 -7.59 -2.35 -10.99
N PHE A 367 -8.82 -2.62 -10.55
CA PHE A 367 -9.31 -3.98 -10.36
C PHE A 367 -9.52 -4.62 -11.72
N TYR A 368 -8.53 -5.39 -12.15
CA TYR A 368 -8.40 -5.88 -13.51
C TYR A 368 -9.03 -7.26 -13.70
N SER A 369 -9.65 -7.43 -14.84
CA SER A 369 -10.08 -8.72 -15.39
C SER A 369 -10.00 -8.63 -16.92
N SER A 370 -9.66 -9.71 -17.59
CA SER A 370 -9.72 -9.80 -19.06
C SER A 370 -11.14 -9.54 -19.62
N LYS A 371 -12.17 -9.67 -18.75
CA LYS A 371 -13.59 -9.45 -19.06
C LYS A 371 -14.05 -7.98 -19.00
N LEU A 372 -13.19 -7.06 -18.59
CA LEU A 372 -13.50 -5.62 -18.60
C LEU A 372 -13.69 -5.12 -20.05
N PRO A 373 -14.44 -4.02 -20.26
CA PRO A 373 -14.57 -3.39 -21.57
C PRO A 373 -13.18 -3.12 -22.19
N GLN A 374 -13.00 -3.49 -23.46
CA GLN A 374 -11.71 -3.32 -24.15
C GLN A 374 -11.27 -1.85 -24.17
N THR A 375 -12.22 -0.93 -24.42
CA THR A 375 -11.98 0.52 -24.42
C THR A 375 -11.37 1.01 -23.11
N PHE A 376 -11.86 0.49 -21.97
CA PHE A 376 -11.30 0.84 -20.66
C PHE A 376 -9.90 0.24 -20.45
N LYS A 377 -9.70 -1.04 -20.87
CA LYS A 377 -8.36 -1.67 -20.77
C LYS A 377 -7.33 -0.92 -21.62
N ASP A 378 -7.70 -0.52 -22.83
CA ASP A 378 -6.84 0.24 -23.74
C ASP A 378 -6.50 1.62 -23.17
N TYR A 379 -7.50 2.32 -22.62
CA TYR A 379 -7.30 3.62 -21.97
C TYR A 379 -6.37 3.51 -20.76
N ALA A 380 -6.61 2.56 -19.85
CA ALA A 380 -5.78 2.35 -18.68
C ALA A 380 -4.32 1.97 -19.05
N ALA A 381 -4.15 1.11 -20.06
CA ALA A 381 -2.83 0.73 -20.56
C ALA A 381 -2.08 1.93 -21.17
N ARG A 382 -2.77 2.78 -21.95
CA ARG A 382 -2.20 4.02 -22.50
C ARG A 382 -1.71 4.95 -21.38
N ILE A 383 -2.55 5.22 -20.37
CA ILE A 383 -2.16 6.05 -19.23
C ILE A 383 -1.00 5.43 -18.45
N SER A 384 -0.95 4.10 -18.29
CA SER A 384 0.19 3.42 -17.65
C SER A 384 1.48 3.60 -18.42
N ILE A 385 1.46 3.46 -19.74
CA ILE A 385 2.65 3.65 -20.60
C ILE A 385 3.17 5.08 -20.49
N GLU A 386 2.28 6.06 -20.47
CA GLU A 386 2.63 7.48 -20.46
C GLU A 386 3.08 7.98 -19.09
N THR A 387 2.56 7.42 -17.99
CA THR A 387 2.71 8.02 -16.65
C THR A 387 3.37 7.14 -15.61
N SER A 388 3.35 5.81 -15.77
CA SER A 388 3.78 4.83 -14.76
C SER A 388 3.11 5.07 -13.37
N SER A 389 1.86 5.57 -13.36
CA SER A 389 1.14 5.98 -12.13
C SER A 389 0.03 5.02 -11.71
N ILE A 390 -0.19 3.93 -12.45
CA ILE A 390 -1.27 2.96 -12.22
C ILE A 390 -0.69 1.59 -11.87
N GLN A 391 -1.34 0.88 -10.96
CA GLN A 391 -1.14 -0.54 -10.73
C GLN A 391 -2.39 -1.34 -11.06
N TYR A 392 -2.23 -2.66 -11.21
CA TYR A 392 -3.29 -3.58 -11.56
C TYR A 392 -3.37 -4.70 -10.53
N GLU A 393 -4.58 -5.04 -10.11
CA GLU A 393 -4.87 -6.16 -9.22
C GLU A 393 -5.97 -7.05 -9.80
N ASN A 394 -5.78 -8.35 -9.71
CA ASN A 394 -6.65 -9.34 -10.33
C ASN A 394 -7.95 -9.52 -9.57
N ASP A 395 -9.01 -8.90 -10.06
CA ASP A 395 -10.34 -8.99 -9.47
C ASP A 395 -10.91 -10.43 -9.51
N ASP A 396 -10.54 -11.24 -10.50
CA ASP A 396 -11.03 -12.63 -10.62
C ASP A 396 -10.49 -13.55 -9.52
N VAL A 397 -9.29 -13.31 -8.96
CA VAL A 397 -8.75 -14.08 -7.82
C VAL A 397 -9.11 -13.46 -6.46
N MET A 398 -9.36 -12.16 -6.41
CA MET A 398 -9.65 -11.43 -5.17
C MET A 398 -11.14 -11.49 -4.80
N LYS A 399 -12.02 -11.27 -5.77
CA LYS A 399 -13.48 -11.26 -5.55
C LYS A 399 -14.05 -12.53 -4.90
N PRO A 400 -13.59 -13.77 -5.21
CA PRO A 400 -14.04 -14.96 -4.51
C PRO A 400 -13.76 -14.96 -3.00
N VAL A 401 -12.74 -14.21 -2.56
CA VAL A 401 -12.35 -14.10 -1.15
C VAL A 401 -13.05 -12.93 -0.44
N TRP A 402 -13.09 -11.77 -1.11
CA TRP A 402 -13.46 -10.49 -0.50
C TRP A 402 -14.85 -9.97 -0.92
N GLY A 403 -15.52 -10.66 -1.85
CA GLY A 403 -16.77 -10.13 -2.47
C GLY A 403 -16.48 -9.06 -3.50
N ASP A 404 -17.50 -8.30 -3.89
CA ASP A 404 -17.40 -7.23 -4.90
C ASP A 404 -17.36 -5.81 -4.30
N ASP A 405 -17.26 -5.68 -2.97
CA ASP A 405 -17.08 -4.40 -2.28
C ASP A 405 -15.91 -4.48 -1.30
N TYR A 406 -14.70 -4.46 -1.84
CA TYR A 406 -13.45 -4.47 -1.11
C TYR A 406 -12.56 -3.31 -1.54
N SER A 407 -11.56 -3.03 -0.73
CA SER A 407 -10.57 -1.96 -0.92
C SER A 407 -9.18 -2.47 -0.65
N ILE A 408 -8.18 -1.77 -1.16
CA ILE A 408 -6.77 -2.07 -0.91
C ILE A 408 -6.24 -1.23 0.25
N CYS A 409 -5.83 -1.92 1.29
CA CYS A 409 -5.13 -1.32 2.42
C CYS A 409 -3.67 -1.08 2.06
N CYS A 410 -3.25 0.15 1.88
CA CYS A 410 -1.87 0.52 1.58
C CYS A 410 -1.46 0.20 0.12
N CYS A 411 -0.79 -0.93 -0.11
CA CYS A 411 -0.16 -1.25 -1.38
C CYS A 411 -0.96 -2.26 -2.22
N VAL A 412 -1.18 -3.46 -1.67
CA VAL A 412 -1.74 -4.62 -2.39
C VAL A 412 -2.61 -5.52 -1.51
N SER A 413 -2.89 -5.12 -0.28
CA SER A 413 -3.60 -5.94 0.70
C SER A 413 -5.09 -5.65 0.69
N ALA A 414 -5.93 -6.63 0.40
CA ALA A 414 -7.37 -6.42 0.35
C ALA A 414 -8.05 -6.50 1.72
N THR A 415 -9.17 -5.79 1.84
CA THR A 415 -10.09 -5.84 3.00
C THR A 415 -11.51 -5.53 2.53
N GLN A 416 -12.53 -6.17 3.12
CA GLN A 416 -13.92 -5.81 2.83
C GLN A 416 -14.21 -4.40 3.36
N THR A 417 -14.63 -3.49 2.46
CA THR A 417 -14.83 -2.09 2.79
C THR A 417 -15.88 -1.90 3.88
N GLY A 418 -15.50 -1.21 4.94
CA GLY A 418 -16.39 -0.93 6.06
C GLY A 418 -16.70 -2.11 7.00
N LYS A 419 -16.13 -3.30 6.78
CA LYS A 419 -16.39 -4.51 7.58
C LYS A 419 -15.15 -5.10 8.22
N GLU A 420 -13.99 -4.81 7.68
CA GLU A 420 -12.73 -5.39 8.10
C GLU A 420 -11.66 -4.33 8.32
N ILE A 421 -10.71 -4.64 9.18
CA ILE A 421 -9.44 -3.92 9.31
C ILE A 421 -8.28 -4.89 9.26
N GLN A 422 -7.10 -4.37 8.97
CA GLN A 422 -5.89 -5.16 8.94
C GLN A 422 -4.87 -4.63 9.95
N PHE A 423 -4.41 -5.51 10.83
CA PHE A 423 -3.25 -5.22 11.68
C PHE A 423 -1.98 -5.32 10.83
N PHE A 424 -1.30 -4.18 10.64
CA PHE A 424 -0.11 -4.13 9.80
C PHE A 424 1.09 -4.82 10.45
N GLY A 425 1.75 -5.72 9.69
CA GLY A 425 2.76 -6.61 10.23
C GLY A 425 4.20 -6.33 9.83
N ALA A 426 4.47 -5.39 8.95
CA ALA A 426 5.84 -5.23 8.44
C ALA A 426 6.40 -6.47 7.72
N ARG A 427 7.69 -6.78 7.85
CA ARG A 427 8.31 -7.92 7.12
C ARG A 427 9.30 -8.66 8.00
N ALA A 428 9.36 -9.99 7.76
CA ALA A 428 10.38 -10.88 8.27
C ALA A 428 11.43 -11.15 7.18
N ASN A 429 12.70 -11.08 7.54
CA ASN A 429 13.83 -11.31 6.64
C ASN A 429 14.14 -12.81 6.54
N LEU A 430 13.53 -13.50 5.57
CA LEU A 430 13.73 -14.94 5.36
C LEU A 430 15.15 -15.28 4.88
N GLY A 431 15.78 -14.41 4.08
CA GLY A 431 17.16 -14.62 3.63
C GLY A 431 18.15 -14.63 4.78
N LYS A 432 18.04 -13.66 5.69
CA LYS A 432 18.88 -13.61 6.88
C LYS A 432 18.60 -14.77 7.85
N THR A 433 17.34 -15.18 7.96
CA THR A 433 16.95 -16.35 8.76
C THR A 433 17.53 -17.65 8.21
N LEU A 434 17.68 -17.78 6.88
CA LEU A 434 18.39 -18.90 6.27
C LEU A 434 19.88 -18.91 6.69
N LEU A 435 20.54 -17.75 6.72
CA LEU A 435 21.94 -17.66 7.20
C LEU A 435 22.07 -18.02 8.67
N TYR A 436 21.04 -17.79 9.49
CA TYR A 436 21.06 -18.25 10.89
C TYR A 436 21.09 -19.78 11.01
N ALA A 437 20.54 -20.52 10.04
CA ALA A 437 20.70 -21.97 10.00
C ALA A 437 22.17 -22.39 9.77
N PHE A 438 22.93 -21.61 9.01
CA PHE A 438 24.37 -21.83 8.81
C PHE A 438 25.24 -21.35 9.97
N ASN A 439 24.79 -20.37 10.74
CA ASN A 439 25.56 -19.69 11.78
C ASN A 439 25.09 -20.00 13.22
N GLY A 440 24.07 -20.86 13.40
CA GLY A 440 23.53 -21.21 14.71
C GLY A 440 22.93 -19.99 15.45
N GLY A 441 22.28 -19.07 14.72
CA GLY A 441 21.66 -17.85 15.25
C GLY A 441 22.62 -16.69 15.52
N PHE A 442 23.87 -16.80 15.10
CA PHE A 442 24.83 -15.72 15.17
C PHE A 442 24.70 -14.79 13.95
N ASP A 443 24.59 -13.49 14.22
CA ASP A 443 24.44 -12.47 13.19
C ASP A 443 25.77 -12.18 12.49
N GLU A 444 25.82 -12.41 11.18
CA GLU A 444 27.03 -12.30 10.38
C GLU A 444 27.51 -10.86 10.19
N LYS A 445 26.60 -9.87 10.30
CA LYS A 445 26.89 -8.45 10.13
C LYS A 445 27.31 -7.77 11.43
N HIS A 446 26.52 -7.93 12.49
CA HIS A 446 26.77 -7.25 13.78
C HIS A 446 27.62 -8.08 14.74
N ARG A 447 27.93 -9.32 14.38
CA ARG A 447 28.81 -10.23 15.13
C ARG A 447 28.31 -10.50 16.55
N ILE A 448 27.01 -10.74 16.69
CA ILE A 448 26.36 -11.04 17.97
C ILE A 448 25.41 -12.23 17.86
N GLN A 449 25.17 -12.93 18.96
CA GLN A 449 24.12 -13.95 19.03
C GLN A 449 22.76 -13.25 19.06
N CYS A 450 21.97 -13.40 17.99
CA CYS A 450 20.65 -12.78 17.87
C CYS A 450 19.51 -13.78 18.13
N GLY A 451 19.56 -14.95 17.51
CA GLY A 451 18.60 -16.03 17.72
C GLY A 451 19.06 -17.04 18.80
N PRO A 452 18.23 -18.06 19.09
CA PRO A 452 18.62 -19.15 19.99
C PRO A 452 19.86 -19.89 19.48
N LYS A 453 20.63 -20.48 20.39
CA LYS A 453 21.79 -21.31 20.02
C LYS A 453 21.28 -22.69 19.55
N LEU A 454 21.05 -22.82 18.28
CA LEU A 454 20.70 -24.10 17.63
C LEU A 454 21.89 -24.70 16.92
N GLN A 455 21.81 -25.98 16.61
CA GLN A 455 22.82 -26.65 15.81
C GLN A 455 22.95 -25.96 14.45
N LYS A 456 24.18 -25.60 14.08
CA LYS A 456 24.48 -24.99 12.79
C LYS A 456 24.77 -26.07 11.72
N ILE A 457 24.58 -25.71 10.47
CA ILE A 457 25.00 -26.50 9.32
C ILE A 457 26.52 -26.35 9.18
N ASP A 458 27.29 -27.37 9.57
CA ASP A 458 28.76 -27.33 9.56
C ASP A 458 29.39 -27.88 8.25
N LYS A 459 28.60 -28.41 7.34
CA LYS A 459 29.09 -28.99 6.09
C LYS A 459 29.72 -27.92 5.19
N GLU A 460 30.93 -28.18 4.69
CA GLU A 460 31.68 -27.22 3.86
C GLU A 460 31.19 -27.20 2.39
N VAL A 461 30.70 -28.30 1.89
CA VAL A 461 30.21 -28.43 0.52
C VAL A 461 28.83 -29.07 0.55
N LEU A 462 27.87 -28.43 -0.07
CA LEU A 462 26.49 -28.89 -0.17
C LEU A 462 26.13 -29.20 -1.63
N SER A 463 25.52 -30.35 -1.88
CA SER A 463 25.05 -30.73 -3.21
C SER A 463 24.06 -31.90 -3.16
N GLY A 464 23.01 -31.79 -3.97
CA GLY A 464 22.02 -32.83 -4.17
C GLY A 464 20.90 -32.91 -3.14
N GLU A 465 20.05 -33.93 -3.32
CA GLU A 465 18.78 -34.07 -2.59
C GLU A 465 18.94 -34.21 -1.07
N GLU A 466 19.96 -34.94 -0.62
CA GLU A 466 20.20 -35.17 0.82
C GLU A 466 20.59 -33.89 1.53
N ASP A 467 21.48 -33.10 0.94
CA ASP A 467 21.89 -31.80 1.51
C ASP A 467 20.78 -30.79 1.44
N TYR A 468 20.03 -30.76 0.36
CA TYR A 468 18.82 -29.93 0.25
C TYR A 468 17.84 -30.24 1.38
N LYS A 469 17.56 -31.52 1.63
CA LYS A 469 16.65 -31.91 2.71
C LYS A 469 17.18 -31.49 4.08
N MET A 470 18.47 -31.74 4.34
CA MET A 470 19.10 -31.32 5.62
C MET A 470 19.00 -29.80 5.86
N VAL A 471 19.31 -29.00 4.83
CA VAL A 471 19.23 -27.53 4.93
C VAL A 471 17.78 -27.08 5.11
N ARG A 472 16.86 -27.66 4.37
CA ARG A 472 15.43 -27.37 4.48
C ARG A 472 14.89 -27.65 5.87
N ASP A 473 15.20 -28.81 6.45
CA ASP A 473 14.73 -29.21 7.78
C ASP A 473 15.33 -28.30 8.88
N ALA A 474 16.59 -27.91 8.75
CA ALA A 474 17.23 -26.92 9.62
C ALA A 474 16.54 -25.55 9.48
N TYR A 475 16.29 -25.12 8.25
CA TYR A 475 15.62 -23.86 7.98
C TYR A 475 14.18 -23.82 8.53
N GLU A 476 13.44 -24.92 8.43
CA GLU A 476 12.10 -25.00 9.05
C GLU A 476 12.11 -24.75 10.55
N THR A 477 13.14 -25.23 11.25
CA THR A 477 13.32 -24.96 12.68
C THR A 477 13.50 -23.45 12.95
N TRP A 478 14.27 -22.77 12.09
CA TRP A 478 14.46 -21.32 12.19
C TRP A 478 13.21 -20.53 11.81
N LEU A 479 12.43 -21.01 10.86
CA LEU A 479 11.13 -20.41 10.53
C LEU A 479 10.12 -20.53 11.68
N ASP A 480 10.20 -21.58 12.52
CA ASP A 480 9.37 -21.69 13.73
C ASP A 480 9.72 -20.64 14.76
N TRP A 481 11.00 -20.45 15.05
CA TRP A 481 11.47 -19.36 15.92
C TRP A 481 11.07 -17.99 15.37
N LEU A 482 11.28 -17.76 14.08
CA LEU A 482 10.92 -16.50 13.43
C LEU A 482 9.43 -16.21 13.55
N ALA A 483 8.58 -17.19 13.28
CA ALA A 483 7.13 -17.03 13.39
C ALA A 483 6.70 -16.70 14.82
N ASP A 484 7.34 -17.31 15.83
CA ASP A 484 7.05 -17.05 17.23
C ASP A 484 7.39 -15.62 17.64
N ILE A 485 8.64 -15.19 17.40
CA ILE A 485 9.07 -13.83 17.77
C ILE A 485 8.31 -12.76 16.95
N TYR A 486 7.99 -13.03 15.68
CA TYR A 486 7.28 -12.10 14.82
C TYR A 486 5.86 -11.84 15.31
N VAL A 487 5.09 -12.91 15.59
CA VAL A 487 3.72 -12.77 16.11
C VAL A 487 3.72 -12.07 17.47
N ASN A 488 4.64 -12.42 18.36
CA ASN A 488 4.73 -11.80 19.68
C ASN A 488 5.05 -10.30 19.62
N VAL A 489 5.95 -9.89 18.72
CA VAL A 489 6.27 -8.46 18.49
C VAL A 489 5.03 -7.72 18.01
N LEU A 490 4.31 -8.28 17.03
CA LEU A 490 3.10 -7.64 16.48
C LEU A 490 1.95 -7.59 17.48
N ASN A 491 1.73 -8.65 18.27
CA ASN A 491 0.72 -8.65 19.33
C ASN A 491 0.94 -7.50 20.32
N LEU A 492 2.20 -7.31 20.74
CA LEU A 492 2.58 -6.23 21.64
C LEU A 492 2.31 -4.86 21.02
N ILE A 493 2.72 -4.67 19.76
CA ILE A 493 2.55 -3.40 19.05
C ILE A 493 1.07 -3.04 18.93
N HIS A 494 0.23 -3.97 18.46
CA HIS A 494 -1.19 -3.69 18.23
C HIS A 494 -1.97 -3.49 19.52
N TYR A 495 -1.59 -4.19 20.60
CA TYR A 495 -2.13 -3.91 21.93
C TYR A 495 -1.83 -2.46 22.36
N MET A 496 -0.59 -1.99 22.16
CA MET A 496 -0.20 -0.63 22.53
C MET A 496 -0.86 0.45 21.68
N HIS A 497 -1.13 0.15 20.40
CA HIS A 497 -1.95 1.03 19.55
C HIS A 497 -3.36 1.19 20.11
N ASP A 498 -4.06 0.10 20.35
CA ASP A 498 -5.42 0.15 20.90
C ASP A 498 -5.48 0.87 22.26
N LYS A 499 -4.40 0.77 23.04
CA LYS A 499 -4.34 1.35 24.38
C LYS A 499 -4.06 2.85 24.39
N TYR A 500 -3.16 3.32 23.52
CA TYR A 500 -2.66 4.69 23.58
C TYR A 500 -3.00 5.54 22.35
N TYR A 501 -3.40 4.92 21.27
CA TYR A 501 -3.68 5.59 20.02
C TYR A 501 -4.74 4.87 19.17
N TYR A 502 -6.00 5.01 19.55
CA TYR A 502 -7.12 4.42 18.82
C TYR A 502 -7.61 5.38 17.73
N GLU A 503 -7.73 4.90 16.50
CA GLU A 503 -8.10 5.70 15.31
C GLU A 503 -9.62 5.88 15.20
N ALA A 504 -10.24 6.55 16.18
CA ALA A 504 -11.69 6.61 16.37
C ALA A 504 -12.45 7.22 15.18
N ALA A 505 -11.90 8.24 14.49
CA ALA A 505 -12.59 8.90 13.38
C ALA A 505 -12.74 7.99 12.16
N GLU A 506 -11.75 7.15 11.90
CA GLU A 506 -11.76 6.20 10.80
C GLU A 506 -12.58 4.96 11.15
N MET A 507 -12.40 4.44 12.37
CA MET A 507 -13.17 3.31 12.88
C MET A 507 -14.67 3.63 13.06
N ALA A 508 -15.06 4.89 13.20
CA ALA A 508 -16.45 5.30 13.22
C ALA A 508 -17.18 5.06 11.88
N LEU A 509 -16.41 4.94 10.79
CA LEU A 509 -16.91 4.68 9.44
C LEU A 509 -16.82 3.19 9.04
N ILE A 510 -16.62 2.32 10.00
CA ILE A 510 -16.57 0.85 9.85
C ILE A 510 -17.63 0.24 10.75
N ASP A 511 -18.07 -0.98 10.46
CA ASP A 511 -19.01 -1.73 11.30
C ASP A 511 -18.43 -1.94 12.71
N THR A 512 -19.29 -2.03 13.69
CA THR A 512 -18.84 -2.23 15.08
C THR A 512 -18.33 -3.66 15.31
N ASP A 513 -18.96 -4.64 14.66
CA ASP A 513 -18.48 -6.02 14.61
C ASP A 513 -17.47 -6.17 13.48
N VAL A 514 -16.20 -5.91 13.81
CA VAL A 514 -15.10 -5.85 12.84
C VAL A 514 -14.37 -7.17 12.77
N ARG A 515 -14.30 -7.78 11.58
CA ARG A 515 -13.32 -8.84 11.29
C ARG A 515 -11.92 -8.23 11.21
N ARG A 516 -10.95 -8.91 11.81
CA ARG A 516 -9.55 -8.45 11.84
C ARG A 516 -8.65 -9.45 11.17
N THR A 517 -7.86 -8.99 10.19
CA THR A 517 -6.75 -9.75 9.64
C THR A 517 -5.44 -9.34 10.31
N PHE A 518 -4.49 -10.25 10.36
CA PHE A 518 -3.18 -10.07 10.98
C PHE A 518 -2.14 -10.19 9.89
N ALA A 519 -1.76 -9.05 9.31
CA ALA A 519 -0.83 -9.03 8.20
C ALA A 519 0.58 -9.40 8.65
N THR A 520 1.20 -10.29 7.87
CA THR A 520 2.62 -10.58 7.95
C THR A 520 3.25 -10.38 6.58
N GLY A 521 4.57 -10.36 6.47
CA GLY A 521 5.24 -10.15 5.18
C GLY A 521 6.60 -10.81 5.13
N ILE A 522 7.03 -11.11 3.91
CA ILE A 522 8.27 -11.81 3.61
C ILE A 522 9.20 -10.90 2.81
N ALA A 523 10.50 -10.88 3.19
CA ALA A 523 11.59 -10.29 2.42
C ALA A 523 12.65 -11.34 2.09
N GLY A 524 13.27 -11.23 0.90
CA GLY A 524 14.30 -12.15 0.42
C GLY A 524 13.76 -13.43 -0.21
N PHE A 525 12.49 -13.43 -0.64
CA PHE A 525 11.79 -14.61 -1.16
C PHE A 525 12.52 -15.29 -2.31
N SER A 526 12.82 -14.55 -3.40
CA SER A 526 13.50 -15.09 -4.57
C SER A 526 14.90 -15.62 -4.27
N HIS A 527 15.64 -14.93 -3.40
CA HIS A 527 17.00 -15.36 -3.00
C HIS A 527 16.99 -16.64 -2.15
N VAL A 528 15.96 -16.84 -1.33
CA VAL A 528 15.77 -18.11 -0.59
C VAL A 528 15.46 -19.24 -1.54
N ILE A 529 14.59 -19.03 -2.53
CA ILE A 529 14.27 -20.01 -3.57
C ILE A 529 15.54 -20.42 -4.30
N ASP A 530 16.27 -19.45 -4.86
CA ASP A 530 17.47 -19.68 -5.65
C ASP A 530 18.58 -20.32 -4.81
N SER A 531 18.71 -19.96 -3.53
CA SER A 531 19.66 -20.57 -2.60
C SER A 531 19.38 -22.07 -2.35
N LEU A 532 18.10 -22.40 -2.10
CA LEU A 532 17.70 -23.79 -1.91
C LEU A 532 17.81 -24.60 -3.20
N SER A 533 17.51 -23.98 -4.35
CA SER A 533 17.68 -24.57 -5.68
C SER A 533 19.16 -24.83 -5.98
N ALA A 534 20.04 -23.87 -5.70
CA ALA A 534 21.49 -24.03 -5.88
C ALA A 534 22.04 -25.22 -5.07
N ILE A 535 21.62 -25.36 -3.80
CA ILE A 535 22.03 -26.50 -2.95
C ILE A 535 21.53 -27.85 -3.53
N LYS A 536 20.33 -27.85 -4.10
CA LYS A 536 19.73 -29.06 -4.64
C LYS A 536 20.33 -29.50 -5.99
N TYR A 537 20.62 -28.56 -6.88
CA TYR A 537 20.95 -28.81 -8.28
C TYR A 537 22.36 -28.47 -8.71
N ALA A 538 23.10 -27.69 -7.91
CA ALA A 538 24.49 -27.35 -8.15
C ALA A 538 25.38 -27.85 -7.00
N LYS A 539 26.59 -27.33 -6.92
CA LYS A 539 27.51 -27.57 -5.83
C LYS A 539 27.86 -26.25 -5.17
N VAL A 540 27.50 -26.13 -3.90
CA VAL A 540 27.66 -24.90 -3.10
C VAL A 540 28.73 -25.12 -2.05
N LYS A 541 29.83 -24.36 -2.14
CA LYS A 541 30.89 -24.37 -1.13
C LYS A 541 30.68 -23.23 -0.16
N VAL A 542 30.63 -23.56 1.13
CA VAL A 542 30.42 -22.60 2.22
C VAL A 542 31.79 -22.04 2.68
N ILE A 543 32.00 -20.75 2.47
CA ILE A 543 33.21 -20.06 2.90
C ILE A 543 32.95 -19.42 4.27
N ARG A 544 33.78 -19.81 5.27
CA ARG A 544 33.68 -19.33 6.63
C ARG A 544 34.91 -18.50 7.01
N ASP A 545 34.72 -17.57 7.94
CA ASP A 545 35.81 -16.85 8.55
C ASP A 545 36.48 -17.65 9.71
N GLU A 546 37.45 -17.05 10.39
CA GLU A 546 38.20 -17.66 11.47
C GLU A 546 37.33 -18.00 12.70
N GLU A 547 36.17 -17.37 12.86
CA GLU A 547 35.20 -17.63 13.92
C GLU A 547 34.14 -18.68 13.50
N GLY A 548 34.26 -19.22 12.26
CA GLY A 548 33.36 -20.22 11.70
C GLY A 548 31.99 -19.65 11.27
N ILE A 549 31.90 -18.34 11.02
CA ILE A 549 30.71 -17.66 10.53
C ILE A 549 30.78 -17.56 9.00
N THR A 550 29.66 -17.72 8.32
CA THR A 550 29.60 -17.62 6.86
C THR A 550 30.03 -16.24 6.39
N LYS A 551 30.95 -16.22 5.45
CA LYS A 551 31.48 -15.03 4.80
C LYS A 551 31.03 -14.95 3.34
N ASP A 552 31.03 -16.08 2.64
CA ASP A 552 30.69 -16.16 1.22
C ASP A 552 30.23 -17.56 0.83
N PHE A 553 29.72 -17.73 -0.38
CA PHE A 553 29.34 -18.99 -0.98
C PHE A 553 29.84 -19.04 -2.44
N GLU A 554 30.60 -20.10 -2.77
CA GLU A 554 31.02 -20.37 -4.16
C GLU A 554 30.09 -21.40 -4.77
N VAL A 555 29.47 -21.05 -5.90
CA VAL A 555 28.51 -21.94 -6.62
C VAL A 555 29.16 -22.45 -7.90
N GLU A 556 29.23 -23.76 -8.04
CA GLU A 556 29.76 -24.46 -9.19
C GLU A 556 28.64 -25.27 -9.90
N GLY A 557 28.38 -24.94 -11.16
CA GLY A 557 27.33 -25.55 -11.99
C GLY A 557 26.07 -24.66 -12.11
N ASP A 558 25.23 -25.04 -13.07
CA ASP A 558 23.95 -24.38 -13.33
C ASP A 558 22.84 -24.98 -12.47
N PHE A 559 21.87 -24.15 -12.08
CA PHE A 559 20.70 -24.57 -11.33
C PHE A 559 19.45 -23.82 -11.78
N PRO A 560 18.25 -24.40 -11.62
CA PRO A 560 16.99 -23.71 -11.90
C PRO A 560 16.85 -22.47 -11.04
N LYS A 561 16.52 -21.34 -11.67
CA LYS A 561 16.29 -20.05 -10.98
C LYS A 561 14.85 -19.64 -11.11
N TYR A 562 14.31 -19.09 -10.06
CA TYR A 562 12.98 -18.50 -10.03
C TYR A 562 12.87 -17.36 -11.06
N GLY A 563 11.73 -17.29 -11.77
CA GLY A 563 11.51 -16.29 -12.83
C GLY A 563 11.80 -16.81 -14.25
N ASN A 564 11.89 -18.13 -14.45
CA ASN A 564 12.14 -18.76 -15.75
C ASN A 564 11.09 -19.78 -16.16
N ASP A 565 9.94 -19.79 -15.48
CA ASP A 565 8.85 -20.78 -15.70
C ASP A 565 9.31 -22.23 -15.48
N ASP A 566 10.15 -22.44 -14.46
CA ASP A 566 10.70 -23.75 -14.13
C ASP A 566 10.16 -24.24 -12.78
N ASP A 567 9.31 -25.25 -12.81
CA ASP A 567 8.64 -25.81 -11.62
C ASP A 567 9.63 -26.29 -10.56
N ARG A 568 10.87 -26.67 -10.94
CA ARG A 568 11.91 -27.08 -9.99
C ARG A 568 12.32 -25.98 -9.02
N ALA A 569 12.24 -24.71 -9.45
CA ALA A 569 12.47 -23.54 -8.61
C ALA A 569 11.15 -22.98 -8.06
N ASP A 570 10.12 -22.90 -8.89
CA ASP A 570 8.83 -22.27 -8.53
C ASP A 570 8.14 -23.03 -7.38
N ASP A 571 8.19 -24.38 -7.35
CA ASP A 571 7.66 -25.23 -6.26
C ASP A 571 8.39 -24.99 -4.92
N ILE A 572 9.68 -24.65 -4.94
CA ILE A 572 10.41 -24.26 -3.72
C ILE A 572 9.81 -22.99 -3.13
N GLY A 573 9.45 -22.02 -3.98
CA GLY A 573 8.80 -20.77 -3.56
C GLY A 573 7.45 -21.02 -2.89
N ILE A 574 6.62 -21.86 -3.50
CA ILE A 574 5.31 -22.25 -2.93
C ILE A 574 5.52 -22.93 -1.57
N TRP A 575 6.50 -23.82 -1.45
CA TRP A 575 6.82 -24.47 -0.18
C TRP A 575 7.27 -23.46 0.90
N VAL A 576 8.14 -22.51 0.58
CA VAL A 576 8.61 -21.47 1.52
C VAL A 576 7.43 -20.65 2.06
N LEU A 577 6.58 -20.15 1.15
CA LEU A 577 5.42 -19.32 1.49
C LEU A 577 4.44 -20.09 2.39
N LYS A 578 4.03 -21.28 1.96
CA LYS A 578 3.09 -22.14 2.68
C LYS A 578 3.61 -22.49 4.07
N THR A 579 4.87 -22.96 4.16
CA THR A 579 5.48 -23.40 5.41
C THR A 579 5.53 -22.26 6.43
N PHE A 580 5.93 -21.07 6.02
CA PHE A 580 6.01 -19.92 6.93
C PHE A 580 4.62 -19.48 7.42
N LEU A 581 3.64 -19.37 6.53
CA LEU A 581 2.27 -19.01 6.91
C LEU A 581 1.64 -20.04 7.85
N GLU A 582 1.82 -21.34 7.60
CA GLU A 582 1.32 -22.40 8.49
C GLU A 582 1.93 -22.31 9.89
N LYS A 583 3.20 -21.92 9.99
CA LYS A 583 3.84 -21.69 11.30
C LYS A 583 3.24 -20.48 12.01
N ILE A 584 2.99 -19.38 11.31
CA ILE A 584 2.32 -18.19 11.87
C ILE A 584 0.90 -18.54 12.35
N LYS A 585 0.12 -19.28 11.55
CA LYS A 585 -1.26 -19.67 11.90
C LYS A 585 -1.39 -20.53 13.18
N ARG A 586 -0.31 -21.14 13.65
CA ARG A 586 -0.30 -21.91 14.91
C ARG A 586 -0.16 -21.04 16.15
N ARG A 587 0.08 -19.72 16.03
CA ARG A 587 0.30 -18.79 17.14
C ARG A 587 -0.96 -18.01 17.45
N HIS A 588 -1.09 -17.62 18.72
CA HIS A 588 -2.15 -16.74 19.14
C HIS A 588 -1.89 -15.31 18.66
N THR A 589 -2.83 -14.73 17.95
CA THR A 589 -2.78 -13.36 17.45
C THR A 589 -3.64 -12.42 18.29
N TYR A 590 -3.22 -11.16 18.37
CA TYR A 590 -3.96 -10.14 19.11
C TYR A 590 -5.41 -10.04 18.61
N ARG A 591 -6.38 -10.06 19.56
CA ARG A 591 -7.84 -10.05 19.32
C ARG A 591 -8.30 -11.18 18.38
N ASN A 592 -7.64 -12.32 18.41
CA ASN A 592 -7.94 -13.49 17.55
C ASN A 592 -8.01 -13.14 16.05
N SER A 593 -7.20 -12.18 15.61
CA SER A 593 -7.15 -11.77 14.21
C SER A 593 -6.62 -12.89 13.31
N GLU A 594 -7.13 -12.98 12.08
CA GLU A 594 -6.79 -14.03 11.13
C GLU A 594 -5.43 -13.75 10.45
N PRO A 595 -4.41 -14.63 10.60
CA PRO A 595 -3.13 -14.43 9.97
C PRO A 595 -3.21 -14.47 8.43
N THR A 596 -2.65 -13.43 7.80
CA THR A 596 -2.39 -13.34 6.37
C THR A 596 -0.90 -13.14 6.14
N THR A 597 -0.42 -13.31 4.90
CA THR A 597 0.96 -12.99 4.55
C THR A 597 1.05 -12.33 3.19
N SER A 598 2.14 -11.60 2.96
CA SER A 598 2.43 -10.92 1.71
C SER A 598 3.83 -11.21 1.19
N LEU A 599 3.97 -11.22 -0.12
CA LEU A 599 5.22 -11.10 -0.84
C LEU A 599 5.35 -9.66 -1.34
N LEU A 600 5.69 -8.76 -0.42
CA LEU A 600 5.74 -7.33 -0.65
C LEU A 600 6.81 -6.70 0.23
N THR A 601 7.80 -6.04 -0.37
CA THR A 601 8.90 -5.40 0.38
C THR A 601 8.87 -3.88 0.35
N ILE A 602 8.05 -3.28 -0.54
CA ILE A 602 8.20 -1.87 -0.87
C ILE A 602 9.67 -1.58 -1.26
N THR A 603 10.23 -0.41 -0.97
CA THR A 603 11.66 -0.11 -1.17
C THR A 603 12.58 -0.65 -0.06
N SER A 604 12.01 -1.28 0.97
CA SER A 604 12.78 -1.88 2.07
C SER A 604 13.61 -3.09 1.66
N ASN A 605 13.41 -3.65 0.44
CA ASN A 605 14.27 -4.69 -0.13
C ASN A 605 15.76 -4.28 -0.07
N VAL A 606 16.07 -3.01 -0.27
CA VAL A 606 17.42 -2.46 -0.16
C VAL A 606 17.95 -2.61 1.28
N VAL A 607 17.16 -2.18 2.26
CA VAL A 607 17.54 -2.24 3.70
C VAL A 607 17.73 -3.67 4.18
N TYR A 608 16.82 -4.60 3.79
CA TYR A 608 16.93 -6.01 4.15
C TYR A 608 18.17 -6.67 3.51
N GLY A 609 18.43 -6.36 2.23
CA GLY A 609 19.60 -6.87 1.54
C GLY A 609 20.90 -6.37 2.14
N GLU A 610 21.00 -5.07 2.48
CA GLU A 610 22.15 -4.46 3.15
C GLU A 610 22.39 -5.02 4.57
N ALA A 611 21.35 -5.58 5.19
CA ALA A 611 21.47 -6.23 6.49
C ALA A 611 21.90 -7.71 6.40
N THR A 612 21.91 -8.31 5.20
CA THR A 612 22.09 -9.76 4.99
C THR A 612 23.42 -10.06 4.30
N GLY A 613 24.16 -11.04 4.81
CA GLY A 613 25.40 -11.55 4.25
C GLY A 613 25.24 -12.19 2.87
N ALA A 614 26.31 -12.78 2.33
CA ALA A 614 26.24 -13.56 1.09
C ALA A 614 25.33 -14.77 1.25
N MET A 615 24.70 -15.21 0.14
CA MET A 615 23.74 -16.30 0.15
C MET A 615 24.12 -17.44 -0.83
N PRO A 616 23.62 -18.66 -0.59
CA PRO A 616 23.95 -19.83 -1.41
C PRO A 616 23.60 -19.74 -2.91
N ASP A 617 22.78 -18.79 -3.32
CA ASP A 617 22.47 -18.50 -4.73
C ASP A 617 23.59 -17.72 -5.48
N GLY A 618 24.67 -17.38 -4.77
CA GLY A 618 25.78 -16.55 -5.29
C GLY A 618 25.55 -15.05 -5.10
N ARG A 619 24.50 -14.62 -4.39
CA ARG A 619 24.28 -13.21 -4.03
C ARG A 619 25.41 -12.71 -3.14
N ALA A 620 26.02 -11.58 -3.54
CA ALA A 620 27.06 -10.93 -2.74
C ALA A 620 26.50 -10.37 -1.43
N ALA A 621 27.33 -10.40 -0.38
CA ALA A 621 26.98 -9.85 0.92
C ALA A 621 26.57 -8.36 0.83
N PHE A 622 25.54 -7.99 1.57
CA PHE A 622 25.09 -6.61 1.78
C PHE A 622 24.63 -5.88 0.50
N THR A 623 24.25 -6.63 -0.53
CA THR A 623 23.58 -6.10 -1.72
C THR A 623 22.05 -6.11 -1.54
N PRO A 624 21.28 -5.25 -2.25
CA PRO A 624 19.83 -5.27 -2.19
C PRO A 624 19.20 -6.64 -2.51
N PHE A 625 18.08 -6.96 -1.88
CA PHE A 625 17.21 -8.04 -2.32
C PHE A 625 16.35 -7.59 -3.50
N SER A 626 15.79 -8.55 -4.24
CA SER A 626 14.70 -8.25 -5.17
C SER A 626 13.42 -7.91 -4.42
N PRO A 627 12.57 -7.00 -4.96
CA PRO A 627 11.37 -6.56 -4.27
C PRO A 627 10.22 -7.57 -4.42
N GLY A 628 9.50 -7.81 -3.32
CA GLY A 628 8.27 -8.59 -3.31
C GLY A 628 8.46 -10.00 -3.87
N ALA A 629 7.61 -10.35 -4.83
CA ALA A 629 7.64 -11.62 -5.55
C ALA A 629 8.47 -11.58 -6.84
N SER A 630 9.11 -10.46 -7.16
CA SER A 630 9.93 -10.34 -8.37
C SER A 630 11.15 -11.26 -8.30
N PRO A 631 11.56 -11.89 -9.40
CA PRO A 631 12.76 -12.71 -9.47
C PRO A 631 14.02 -11.95 -9.08
N SER A 632 15.07 -12.67 -8.71
CA SER A 632 16.38 -12.09 -8.40
C SER A 632 17.00 -11.44 -9.64
N TYR A 633 17.67 -10.31 -9.42
CA TYR A 633 18.33 -9.59 -10.52
C TYR A 633 19.27 -10.51 -11.31
N GLY A 634 19.07 -10.55 -12.62
CA GLY A 634 19.87 -11.42 -13.53
C GLY A 634 19.49 -12.90 -13.49
N ALA A 635 18.48 -13.31 -12.73
CA ALA A 635 17.95 -14.66 -12.74
C ALA A 635 17.07 -14.94 -13.96
N GLU A 636 16.35 -13.92 -14.44
CA GLU A 636 15.43 -13.98 -15.57
C GLU A 636 16.21 -14.13 -16.88
N GLN A 637 16.24 -15.34 -17.44
CA GLN A 637 16.96 -15.67 -18.67
C GLN A 637 16.01 -15.95 -19.83
N ASN A 638 14.76 -16.35 -19.52
CA ASN A 638 13.76 -16.78 -20.49
C ASN A 638 12.77 -15.67 -20.91
N GLY A 639 13.04 -14.41 -20.50
CA GLY A 639 12.27 -13.23 -20.89
C GLY A 639 11.03 -12.94 -20.02
N LEU A 640 10.32 -11.85 -20.36
CA LEU A 640 9.22 -11.29 -19.57
C LEU A 640 8.11 -12.32 -19.28
N VAL A 641 7.67 -13.05 -20.29
CA VAL A 641 6.53 -13.99 -20.13
C VAL A 641 6.87 -15.11 -19.16
N ALA A 642 8.07 -15.68 -19.25
CA ALA A 642 8.51 -16.72 -18.31
C ALA A 642 8.63 -16.17 -16.87
N SER A 643 9.11 -14.93 -16.71
CA SER A 643 9.14 -14.26 -15.42
C SER A 643 7.73 -14.09 -14.83
N LEU A 644 6.79 -13.63 -15.63
CA LEU A 644 5.39 -13.47 -15.25
C LEU A 644 4.75 -14.83 -14.88
N ASN A 645 5.00 -15.87 -15.67
CA ASN A 645 4.48 -17.22 -15.41
C ASN A 645 4.96 -17.78 -14.05
N SER A 646 6.24 -17.64 -13.72
CA SER A 646 6.74 -18.06 -12.40
C SER A 646 6.01 -17.36 -11.24
N VAL A 647 5.76 -16.04 -11.36
CA VAL A 647 5.01 -15.31 -10.33
C VAL A 647 3.54 -15.73 -10.30
N ALA A 648 2.92 -15.98 -11.45
CA ALA A 648 1.51 -16.39 -11.54
C ALA A 648 1.24 -17.75 -10.87
N LYS A 649 2.24 -18.64 -10.79
CA LYS A 649 2.14 -19.93 -10.08
C LYS A 649 2.00 -19.80 -8.57
N ILE A 650 2.32 -18.66 -7.96
CA ILE A 650 2.20 -18.46 -6.52
C ILE A 650 0.71 -18.35 -6.15
N PRO A 651 0.15 -19.29 -5.38
CA PRO A 651 -1.28 -19.30 -5.11
C PRO A 651 -1.70 -18.15 -4.20
N TYR A 652 -2.67 -17.32 -4.64
CA TYR A 652 -3.15 -16.18 -3.88
C TYR A 652 -3.68 -16.56 -2.48
N HIS A 653 -4.32 -17.71 -2.33
CA HIS A 653 -4.85 -18.17 -1.03
C HIS A 653 -3.78 -18.39 0.06
N TRP A 654 -2.50 -18.52 -0.31
CA TRP A 654 -1.38 -18.55 0.64
C TRP A 654 -0.79 -17.16 0.91
N SER A 655 -1.22 -16.14 0.16
CA SER A 655 -0.69 -14.78 0.28
C SER A 655 -1.79 -13.73 0.16
N LEU A 656 -2.84 -13.85 1.02
CA LEU A 656 -4.01 -12.97 0.99
C LEU A 656 -3.69 -11.49 1.29
N ASP A 657 -2.52 -11.21 1.84
CA ASP A 657 -2.00 -9.87 2.05
C ASP A 657 -1.21 -9.32 0.83
N GLY A 658 -1.22 -10.07 -0.27
CA GLY A 658 -0.80 -9.67 -1.60
C GLY A 658 0.53 -10.24 -2.10
N ILE A 659 0.63 -10.35 -3.43
CA ILE A 659 1.81 -10.83 -4.18
C ILE A 659 2.24 -9.72 -5.11
N SER A 660 3.21 -8.90 -4.69
CA SER A 660 3.64 -7.75 -5.47
C SER A 660 4.67 -8.14 -6.52
N ASN A 661 4.33 -7.88 -7.79
CA ASN A 661 5.22 -8.01 -8.94
C ASN A 661 5.42 -6.65 -9.60
N THR A 662 6.65 -6.32 -9.96
CA THR A 662 6.99 -5.06 -10.65
C THR A 662 7.83 -5.37 -11.88
N GLN A 663 7.35 -4.94 -13.03
CA GLN A 663 8.03 -5.10 -14.31
C GLN A 663 8.39 -3.73 -14.90
N THR A 664 9.61 -3.61 -15.40
CA THR A 664 10.06 -2.44 -16.18
C THR A 664 10.32 -2.88 -17.60
N ILE A 665 9.50 -2.39 -18.51
CA ILE A 665 9.47 -2.79 -19.91
C ILE A 665 10.05 -1.66 -20.78
N ASN A 666 10.97 -1.99 -21.68
CA ASN A 666 11.41 -1.05 -22.69
C ASN A 666 10.25 -0.78 -23.67
N PRO A 667 9.89 0.47 -23.98
CA PRO A 667 8.84 0.79 -24.95
C PRO A 667 8.93 0.03 -26.26
N ASP A 668 10.12 -0.14 -26.82
CA ASP A 668 10.36 -0.86 -28.07
C ASP A 668 10.01 -2.35 -28.00
N ALA A 669 10.00 -2.92 -26.79
CA ALA A 669 9.59 -4.31 -26.58
C ALA A 669 8.06 -4.50 -26.65
N LEU A 670 7.28 -3.42 -26.42
CA LEU A 670 5.84 -3.43 -26.58
C LEU A 670 5.39 -3.13 -28.02
N GLY A 671 6.24 -2.58 -28.86
CA GLY A 671 5.90 -2.25 -30.25
C GLY A 671 6.47 -0.91 -30.71
N HIS A 672 6.29 -0.62 -32.00
CA HIS A 672 6.85 0.57 -32.64
C HIS A 672 5.86 1.73 -32.78
N SER A 673 4.57 1.47 -32.58
CA SER A 673 3.53 2.49 -32.52
C SER A 673 2.85 2.51 -31.18
N LYS A 674 2.24 3.63 -30.81
CA LYS A 674 1.46 3.74 -29.57
C LYS A 674 0.33 2.70 -29.47
N GLU A 675 -0.33 2.48 -30.60
CA GLU A 675 -1.42 1.49 -30.69
C GLU A 675 -0.92 0.06 -30.46
N GLU A 676 0.22 -0.33 -31.08
CA GLU A 676 0.86 -1.63 -30.82
C GLU A 676 1.26 -1.77 -29.35
N GLN A 677 1.86 -0.73 -28.75
CA GLN A 677 2.28 -0.75 -27.35
C GLN A 677 1.10 -0.97 -26.40
N VAL A 678 -0.01 -0.28 -26.62
CA VAL A 678 -1.23 -0.43 -25.82
C VAL A 678 -1.81 -1.84 -25.98
N ASN A 679 -2.00 -2.30 -27.22
CA ASN A 679 -2.55 -3.61 -27.49
C ASN A 679 -1.69 -4.75 -26.88
N ASN A 680 -0.36 -4.68 -27.06
CA ASN A 680 0.53 -5.70 -26.54
C ASN A 680 0.61 -5.68 -25.02
N LEU A 681 0.54 -4.51 -24.37
CA LEU A 681 0.47 -4.43 -22.92
C LEU A 681 -0.83 -5.06 -22.39
N VAL A 682 -1.97 -4.79 -23.00
CA VAL A 682 -3.25 -5.40 -22.63
C VAL A 682 -3.20 -6.93 -22.78
N GLN A 683 -2.65 -7.43 -23.89
CA GLN A 683 -2.50 -8.88 -24.10
C GLN A 683 -1.61 -9.54 -23.06
N VAL A 684 -0.50 -8.91 -22.69
CA VAL A 684 0.39 -9.40 -21.61
C VAL A 684 -0.35 -9.43 -20.28
N MET A 685 -1.13 -8.38 -19.96
CA MET A 685 -1.92 -8.34 -18.72
C MET A 685 -3.03 -9.39 -18.72
N ASP A 686 -3.79 -9.52 -19.81
CA ASP A 686 -4.84 -10.55 -19.94
C ASP A 686 -4.23 -11.96 -19.72
N GLY A 687 -3.14 -12.28 -20.40
CA GLY A 687 -2.46 -13.58 -20.25
C GLY A 687 -1.89 -13.84 -18.86
N TYR A 688 -1.37 -12.82 -18.20
CA TYR A 688 -0.82 -12.92 -16.85
C TYR A 688 -1.92 -13.12 -15.79
N PHE A 689 -2.97 -12.33 -15.84
CA PHE A 689 -4.06 -12.39 -14.86
C PHE A 689 -4.98 -13.61 -15.06
N ASP A 690 -5.21 -14.05 -16.29
CA ASP A 690 -5.98 -15.26 -16.58
C ASP A 690 -5.31 -16.56 -16.04
N GLN A 691 -3.99 -16.53 -15.79
CA GLN A 691 -3.28 -17.61 -15.11
C GLN A 691 -3.44 -17.60 -13.58
N GLY A 692 -4.15 -16.62 -13.02
CA GLY A 692 -4.38 -16.48 -11.58
C GLY A 692 -3.34 -15.66 -10.84
N ALA A 693 -2.51 -14.90 -11.54
CA ALA A 693 -1.61 -13.92 -10.92
C ALA A 693 -2.39 -12.86 -10.15
N HIS A 694 -1.80 -12.29 -9.09
CA HIS A 694 -2.48 -11.36 -8.21
C HIS A 694 -2.32 -9.88 -8.63
N HIS A 695 -1.08 -9.41 -8.80
CA HIS A 695 -0.79 -7.98 -8.91
C HIS A 695 0.33 -7.70 -9.91
N LEU A 696 0.23 -6.56 -10.59
CA LEU A 696 1.26 -6.07 -11.50
C LEU A 696 1.45 -4.55 -11.39
N ASN A 697 2.68 -4.13 -11.14
CA ASN A 697 3.17 -2.81 -11.42
C ASN A 697 3.83 -2.79 -12.80
N VAL A 698 3.48 -1.82 -13.64
CA VAL A 698 4.08 -1.64 -14.96
C VAL A 698 4.80 -0.31 -15.02
N ASN A 699 6.08 -0.35 -15.40
CA ASN A 699 6.87 0.80 -15.79
C ASN A 699 7.23 0.67 -17.27
N VAL A 700 7.06 1.73 -18.04
CA VAL A 700 7.42 1.74 -19.46
C VAL A 700 8.34 2.92 -19.74
N PHE A 701 9.64 2.67 -19.70
CA PHE A 701 10.68 3.65 -20.01
C PHE A 701 12.04 2.98 -20.31
N THR A 702 12.96 3.76 -20.87
CA THR A 702 14.31 3.31 -21.19
C THR A 702 15.24 3.47 -19.98
N LYS A 703 16.29 2.65 -19.94
CA LYS A 703 17.37 2.78 -18.94
C LYS A 703 18.06 4.14 -19.03
N ASP A 704 18.23 4.67 -20.23
CA ASP A 704 18.88 5.98 -20.48
C ASP A 704 18.10 7.12 -19.83
N LYS A 705 16.75 7.07 -19.85
CA LYS A 705 15.91 8.06 -19.17
C LYS A 705 16.13 8.06 -17.65
N LEU A 706 16.28 6.89 -17.03
CA LEU A 706 16.59 6.78 -15.61
C LEU A 706 17.98 7.33 -15.27
N LEU A 707 18.97 7.02 -16.09
CA LEU A 707 20.34 7.52 -15.91
C LEU A 707 20.40 9.05 -16.07
N ASP A 708 19.68 9.61 -17.05
CA ASP A 708 19.60 11.07 -17.22
C ASP A 708 18.87 11.73 -16.05
N ALA A 709 17.76 11.16 -15.58
CA ALA A 709 17.03 11.66 -14.42
C ALA A 709 17.87 11.60 -13.11
N GLN A 710 18.71 10.57 -12.96
CA GLN A 710 19.64 10.48 -11.81
C GLN A 710 20.77 11.52 -11.90
N ALA A 711 21.27 11.78 -13.11
CA ALA A 711 22.35 12.74 -13.34
C ALA A 711 21.87 14.19 -13.28
N HIS A 712 20.63 14.46 -13.66
CA HIS A 712 20.03 15.78 -13.85
C HIS A 712 18.66 15.93 -13.15
N PRO A 713 18.58 15.68 -11.81
CA PRO A 713 17.31 15.74 -11.08
C PRO A 713 16.66 17.13 -11.03
N GLU A 714 17.42 18.18 -11.39
CA GLU A 714 16.99 19.58 -11.46
C GLU A 714 16.12 19.90 -12.68
N LYS A 715 16.14 19.06 -13.74
CA LYS A 715 15.33 19.28 -14.93
C LYS A 715 13.84 19.23 -14.60
N GLU A 716 13.08 20.19 -15.12
CA GLU A 716 11.63 20.28 -14.84
C GLU A 716 10.86 19.03 -15.33
N GLU A 717 11.30 18.42 -16.41
CA GLU A 717 10.69 17.16 -16.91
C GLU A 717 10.74 15.99 -15.91
N TYR A 718 11.72 16.00 -14.98
CA TYR A 718 11.86 14.98 -13.95
C TYR A 718 11.18 15.34 -12.63
N ALA A 719 10.68 16.57 -12.48
CA ALA A 719 10.04 17.03 -11.24
C ALA A 719 8.90 16.13 -10.76
N ASN A 720 8.13 15.55 -11.70
CA ASN A 720 7.03 14.63 -11.47
C ASN A 720 7.25 13.25 -12.12
N PHE A 721 8.48 12.94 -12.55
CA PHE A 721 8.78 11.64 -13.12
C PHE A 721 8.48 10.55 -12.11
N THR A 722 7.36 9.86 -12.31
CA THR A 722 6.82 8.84 -11.43
C THR A 722 7.24 7.46 -11.92
N ILE A 723 7.63 6.62 -10.99
CA ILE A 723 7.92 5.21 -11.24
C ILE A 723 7.14 4.34 -10.25
N ARG A 724 6.78 3.15 -10.69
CA ARG A 724 6.24 2.09 -9.84
C ARG A 724 7.39 1.35 -9.17
N VAL A 725 7.26 1.16 -7.88
CA VAL A 725 8.15 0.32 -7.09
C VAL A 725 7.38 -0.88 -6.54
N SER A 726 7.56 -1.41 -5.44
CA SER A 726 6.80 -2.58 -4.97
C SER A 726 5.46 -2.17 -4.32
N GLY A 727 4.38 -2.17 -5.08
CA GLY A 727 3.00 -1.92 -4.61
C GLY A 727 2.60 -0.45 -4.48
N TYR A 728 3.45 0.50 -4.90
CA TYR A 728 3.12 1.93 -4.93
C TYR A 728 4.01 2.68 -5.93
N ALA A 729 3.74 3.96 -6.11
CA ALA A 729 4.54 4.83 -6.96
C ALA A 729 5.35 5.84 -6.14
N VAL A 730 6.44 6.30 -6.71
CA VAL A 730 7.29 7.34 -6.14
C VAL A 730 7.79 8.28 -7.24
N LYS A 731 8.18 9.49 -6.88
CA LYS A 731 8.98 10.33 -7.77
C LYS A 731 10.40 9.80 -7.80
N PHE A 732 10.93 9.45 -8.95
CA PHE A 732 12.27 8.86 -9.10
C PHE A 732 13.37 9.70 -8.43
N ILE A 733 13.29 11.02 -8.59
CA ILE A 733 14.26 11.96 -7.99
C ILE A 733 14.19 12.04 -6.45
N SER A 734 13.12 11.54 -5.83
CA SER A 734 12.97 11.49 -4.37
C SER A 734 13.57 10.24 -3.73
N LEU A 735 13.99 9.26 -4.54
CA LEU A 735 14.70 8.07 -4.09
C LEU A 735 16.13 8.38 -3.66
N THR A 736 16.65 7.64 -2.68
CA THR A 736 18.09 7.66 -2.40
C THR A 736 18.87 7.12 -3.61
N LYS A 737 20.14 7.53 -3.75
CA LYS A 737 20.98 7.05 -4.85
C LYS A 737 21.01 5.52 -4.94
N LYS A 738 21.11 4.81 -3.81
CA LYS A 738 21.10 3.34 -3.76
C LYS A 738 19.80 2.73 -4.30
N GLN A 739 18.67 3.34 -3.97
CA GLN A 739 17.37 2.90 -4.48
C GLN A 739 17.21 3.20 -5.97
N GLN A 740 17.71 4.35 -6.45
CA GLN A 740 17.77 4.64 -7.87
C GLN A 740 18.66 3.63 -8.60
N ASP A 741 19.84 3.32 -8.08
CA ASP A 741 20.76 2.32 -8.63
C ASP A 741 20.11 0.93 -8.70
N ASP A 742 19.32 0.53 -7.67
CA ASP A 742 18.58 -0.72 -7.65
C ASP A 742 17.49 -0.75 -8.76
N VAL A 743 16.74 0.34 -8.93
CA VAL A 743 15.74 0.47 -10.01
C VAL A 743 16.40 0.40 -11.39
N ILE A 744 17.50 1.12 -11.59
CA ILE A 744 18.25 1.13 -12.85
C ILE A 744 18.81 -0.26 -13.17
N ALA A 745 19.32 -0.97 -12.16
CA ALA A 745 19.89 -2.30 -12.34
C ALA A 745 18.84 -3.34 -12.77
N ARG A 746 17.58 -3.19 -12.32
CA ARG A 746 16.47 -4.07 -12.68
C ARG A 746 15.83 -3.77 -14.04
N THR A 747 16.19 -2.66 -14.68
CA THR A 747 15.68 -2.32 -16.00
C THR A 747 16.41 -3.17 -17.04
N CYS A 748 15.81 -4.28 -17.43
CA CYS A 748 16.38 -5.18 -18.43
C CYS A 748 16.28 -4.62 -19.84
N PRO A 749 17.34 -4.72 -20.68
CA PRO A 749 17.18 -4.64 -22.12
C PRO A 749 16.49 -5.93 -22.57
N VAL A 750 15.18 -5.91 -22.76
CA VAL A 750 14.47 -7.05 -23.37
C VAL A 750 14.96 -7.19 -24.80
N SER A 751 15.61 -8.30 -25.14
CA SER A 751 15.97 -8.57 -26.52
C SER A 751 14.70 -8.91 -27.32
N TYR A 752 14.60 -8.30 -28.48
CA TYR A 752 13.49 -8.35 -29.44
C TYR A 752 12.97 -9.74 -29.84
N THR A 753 13.68 -10.80 -29.49
CA THR A 753 13.42 -12.17 -29.94
C THR A 753 12.28 -12.89 -29.21
N HIS A 754 11.81 -12.36 -28.07
CA HIS A 754 10.89 -13.13 -27.23
C HIS A 754 9.38 -12.80 -27.40
N LEU A 755 9.03 -11.62 -27.92
CA LEU A 755 7.62 -11.29 -28.19
C LEU A 755 7.09 -11.91 -29.51
N ARG A 756 7.96 -12.22 -30.47
CA ARG A 756 7.58 -12.88 -31.74
C ARG A 756 7.25 -14.38 -31.61
N ALA A 757 7.56 -15.04 -30.51
CA ALA A 757 7.30 -16.45 -30.35
C ALA A 757 5.81 -16.82 -30.21
N HIS A 758 4.95 -15.85 -29.90
CA HIS A 758 3.51 -16.07 -29.79
C HIS A 758 2.73 -15.94 -31.09
N GLU A 759 3.26 -15.30 -32.13
CA GLU A 759 2.57 -15.24 -33.44
C GLU A 759 2.56 -16.58 -34.18
N THR A 760 3.43 -17.52 -33.81
CA THR A 760 3.49 -18.85 -34.48
C THR A 760 2.71 -19.94 -33.78
N GLY A 761 2.19 -19.71 -32.56
CA GLY A 761 1.41 -20.70 -31.80
C GLY A 761 -0.08 -20.75 -32.12
N ALA A 762 -0.61 -19.82 -32.92
CA ALA A 762 -2.04 -19.76 -33.29
C ALA A 762 -2.41 -20.64 -34.52
N TYR A 763 -1.45 -21.37 -35.10
CA TYR A 763 -1.68 -22.27 -36.20
C TYR A 763 -0.98 -23.64 -35.99
N LEU A 764 -1.42 -24.37 -34.96
CA LEU A 764 -1.29 -25.84 -34.90
C LEU A 764 -2.42 -26.40 -34.04
#